data_a667d92276d048ec334fe6b21257b848
#
_entry.id   a667d92276d048ec334fe6b21257b848
#
_cell.length_a   1.000
_cell.length_b   1.000
_cell.length_c   1.000
_cell.angle_alpha   90.00
_cell.angle_beta   90.00
_cell.angle_gamma   90.00
#
_symmetry.space_group_name_H-M   'P 1'
#
loop_
_entity.id
_entity.type
_entity.pdbx_description
1 polymer ?
#
loop_
_entity_poly.entity_id
_entity_poly.type
_entity_poly.pdbx_seq_one_letter_code
_entity_poly.pdbx_strand_id
1 'polypeptide(L)'
;HILLHDDQHQEHPIRYRDLLDSARSVGAGLVAQGLQPRQTVALMLPTGSDYLASFFGVMLAGGIPVPIYPPARMAQIAEHLRRHAHILSNAQAALLVTVAQAKPVARMLQAAVPSLAAIVTPSDLAASALTPRYRPGPADTAFLQYTSGSTGDPKGVVLTHANLLANIRALGQAAQVTKGDVFVSWLPLYHDMGLIGAWFGSLYHGIPLVLMSPLAFLARPALWLQTLTRHRGTMSAAPNFAYELCVRHVDDATLAQLDLSAWRLAFNGAEPVSPATLASFAARFAPCGLRNEALTPVYGLAESAVGLALPPPGRGPRIDILASDPFARDGKAVPVKDGTGLAIPSCGRPLPGHEIRIVDDAGVELPERSIGRLEFRGPSATSGYYRNPDANAKLFRNGWLDSGDNAYMADGEVFITGRIKDVIKRGGRNLYPYELEQAVGNLPGIRKGCVAVFANEDPVGGAERLVVVAETREQDEAALVALRHAINERAIDIVGTPADDVVLVAPHSVPKTSSGKIRRLACKQAYRSGKIKKGAGAPWHDNARLLATGIVARTTLFARQAGAWAYACHAWTVFALLALTCGTLIAALRRPPLGRRIAHRAARLLFRLTGASIEAAGLERLPQAPHVLMANHASYLDALVLAALLPPVPGYAFTAKREFASQRLMHALLRGMGTIFIERTDIRHSTEDVDLMAAALLRGERLVVFPEGTFTRAPGVQAFHAGAFAAAAKVNVPVVAAGLRGTRAAMRSETWFPRRVPITLELGQARMPLGDDWAAIASLRSAIHQDMVPLTGEFDASN
;
A
#
# COMPACT_ATOMS: atom_id res chain seq x y z
N HIS A 1 -6.61 -20.65 12.21
CA HIS A 1 -6.60 -19.18 12.23
C HIS A 1 -7.78 -18.58 11.45
N ILE A 2 -7.94 -18.90 10.17
CA ILE A 2 -9.04 -18.39 9.35
C ILE A 2 -9.92 -19.56 8.92
N LEU A 3 -11.24 -19.39 9.06
CA LEU A 3 -12.25 -20.18 8.38
C LEU A 3 -12.78 -19.34 7.21
N LEU A 4 -12.33 -19.68 6.00
CA LEU A 4 -12.71 -18.96 4.79
C LEU A 4 -13.99 -19.58 4.21
N HIS A 5 -15.05 -18.80 4.06
CA HIS A 5 -16.24 -19.18 3.32
C HIS A 5 -16.04 -18.89 1.84
N ASP A 6 -16.14 -19.89 1.00
CA ASP A 6 -16.15 -19.72 -0.45
C ASP A 6 -17.53 -19.28 -0.98
N ASP A 7 -17.61 -19.08 -2.30
CA ASP A 7 -18.87 -18.68 -2.95
C ASP A 7 -19.97 -19.75 -2.89
N GLN A 8 -19.61 -21.00 -2.56
CA GLN A 8 -20.54 -22.12 -2.35
C GLN A 8 -20.91 -22.30 -0.86
N HIS A 9 -20.49 -21.37 0.00
CA HIS A 9 -20.66 -21.37 1.45
C HIS A 9 -19.99 -22.56 2.17
N GLN A 10 -18.98 -23.19 1.53
CA GLN A 10 -18.14 -24.18 2.17
C GLN A 10 -17.03 -23.50 2.96
N GLU A 11 -16.67 -24.11 4.09
CA GLU A 11 -15.67 -23.60 5.01
C GLU A 11 -14.31 -24.25 4.75
N HIS A 12 -13.31 -23.45 4.48
CA HIS A 12 -11.94 -23.89 4.26
C HIS A 12 -11.05 -23.37 5.38
N PRO A 13 -10.54 -24.23 6.26
CA PRO A 13 -9.65 -23.80 7.33
C PRO A 13 -8.26 -23.48 6.77
N ILE A 14 -7.75 -22.29 7.10
CA ILE A 14 -6.38 -21.85 6.82
C ILE A 14 -5.63 -21.75 8.14
N ARG A 15 -4.67 -22.64 8.35
CA ARG A 15 -3.81 -22.63 9.54
C ARG A 15 -2.71 -21.57 9.38
N TYR A 16 -2.09 -21.17 10.49
CA TYR A 16 -0.96 -20.23 10.46
C TYR A 16 0.19 -20.72 9.58
N ARG A 17 0.51 -22.02 9.64
CA ARG A 17 1.54 -22.66 8.82
C ARG A 17 1.20 -22.57 7.35
N ASP A 18 -0.01 -22.93 6.97
CA ASP A 18 -0.47 -22.96 5.59
C ASP A 18 -0.41 -21.56 4.96
N LEU A 19 -0.82 -20.54 5.74
CA LEU A 19 -0.71 -19.14 5.33
C LEU A 19 0.75 -18.71 5.13
N LEU A 20 1.64 -19.08 6.07
CA LEU A 20 3.05 -18.75 6.00
C LEU A 20 3.73 -19.42 4.80
N ASP A 21 3.46 -20.70 4.57
CA ASP A 21 4.07 -21.47 3.47
C ASP A 21 3.58 -20.94 2.10
N SER A 22 2.29 -20.64 1.98
CA SER A 22 1.72 -20.00 0.79
C SER A 22 2.31 -18.61 0.55
N ALA A 23 2.45 -17.79 1.61
CA ALA A 23 3.05 -16.47 1.51
C ALA A 23 4.53 -16.52 1.11
N ARG A 24 5.29 -17.49 1.63
CA ARG A 24 6.69 -17.72 1.21
C ARG A 24 6.79 -18.09 -0.25
N SER A 25 5.91 -18.97 -0.74
CA SER A 25 5.86 -19.37 -2.14
C SER A 25 5.59 -18.17 -3.06
N VAL A 26 4.58 -17.37 -2.73
CA VAL A 26 4.26 -16.13 -3.46
C VAL A 26 5.43 -15.14 -3.40
N GLY A 27 6.03 -14.94 -2.22
CA GLY A 27 7.17 -14.06 -2.04
C GLY A 27 8.37 -14.48 -2.88
N ALA A 28 8.67 -15.77 -2.92
CA ALA A 28 9.70 -16.35 -3.78
C ALA A 28 9.43 -16.07 -5.26
N GLY A 29 8.19 -16.27 -5.69
CA GLY A 29 7.75 -15.98 -7.06
C GLY A 29 7.91 -14.50 -7.43
N LEU A 30 7.56 -13.58 -6.51
CA LEU A 30 7.73 -12.14 -6.72
C LEU A 30 9.20 -11.74 -6.87
N VAL A 31 10.09 -12.30 -6.03
CA VAL A 31 11.53 -12.10 -6.17
C VAL A 31 12.03 -12.65 -7.52
N ALA A 32 11.53 -13.80 -7.94
CA ALA A 32 11.83 -14.37 -9.26
C ALA A 32 11.35 -13.48 -10.41
N GLN A 33 10.22 -12.79 -10.26
CA GLN A 33 9.74 -11.76 -11.21
C GLN A 33 10.57 -10.47 -11.14
N GLY A 34 11.51 -10.38 -10.18
CA GLY A 34 12.45 -9.28 -10.01
C GLY A 34 11.95 -8.12 -9.20
N LEU A 35 11.03 -8.36 -8.28
CA LEU A 35 10.68 -7.40 -7.26
C LEU A 35 11.93 -7.02 -6.47
N GLN A 36 12.13 -5.71 -6.30
CA GLN A 36 13.20 -5.17 -5.45
C GLN A 36 12.61 -4.72 -4.11
N PRO A 37 13.42 -4.70 -3.03
CA PRO A 37 12.98 -4.16 -1.74
C PRO A 37 12.42 -2.76 -1.86
N ARG A 38 11.37 -2.47 -1.08
CA ARG A 38 10.65 -1.20 -1.04
C ARG A 38 9.91 -0.83 -2.33
N GLN A 39 9.89 -1.68 -3.34
CA GLN A 39 9.00 -1.48 -4.47
C GLN A 39 7.57 -1.83 -4.09
N THR A 40 6.63 -1.09 -4.64
CA THR A 40 5.20 -1.30 -4.39
C THR A 40 4.63 -2.36 -5.33
N VAL A 41 3.75 -3.19 -4.78
CA VAL A 41 3.03 -4.24 -5.50
C VAL A 41 1.54 -4.07 -5.29
N ALA A 42 0.81 -3.81 -6.36
CA ALA A 42 -0.64 -3.71 -6.29
C ALA A 42 -1.30 -5.08 -6.18
N LEU A 43 -2.27 -5.19 -5.28
CA LEU A 43 -3.06 -6.41 -5.06
C LEU A 43 -4.50 -6.15 -5.50
N MET A 44 -4.88 -6.65 -6.68
CA MET A 44 -6.22 -6.57 -7.24
C MET A 44 -6.86 -7.95 -7.22
N LEU A 45 -7.09 -8.46 -6.02
CA LEU A 45 -7.59 -9.80 -5.75
C LEU A 45 -8.91 -9.76 -4.97
N PRO A 46 -9.83 -10.68 -5.18
CA PRO A 46 -10.99 -10.87 -4.32
C PRO A 46 -10.55 -11.35 -2.92
N THR A 47 -11.44 -11.21 -1.93
CA THR A 47 -11.24 -11.79 -0.60
C THR A 47 -11.14 -13.32 -0.74
N GLY A 48 -10.00 -13.89 -0.32
CA GLY A 48 -9.73 -15.31 -0.44
C GLY A 48 -8.29 -15.67 -0.06
N SER A 49 -7.95 -16.95 -0.14
CA SER A 49 -6.62 -17.48 0.19
C SER A 49 -5.50 -16.80 -0.60
N ASP A 50 -5.74 -16.54 -1.89
CA ASP A 50 -4.79 -15.88 -2.77
C ASP A 50 -4.46 -14.44 -2.34
N TYR A 51 -5.48 -13.70 -1.87
CA TYR A 51 -5.26 -12.36 -1.31
C TYR A 51 -4.39 -12.41 -0.06
N LEU A 52 -4.74 -13.32 0.87
CA LEU A 52 -4.04 -13.48 2.15
C LEU A 52 -2.57 -13.86 1.93
N ALA A 53 -2.33 -14.87 1.09
CA ALA A 53 -0.98 -15.31 0.75
C ALA A 53 -0.19 -14.23 0.00
N SER A 54 -0.82 -13.53 -0.95
CA SER A 54 -0.15 -12.49 -1.74
C SER A 54 0.22 -11.28 -0.89
N PHE A 55 -0.63 -10.86 0.04
CA PHE A 55 -0.34 -9.72 0.90
C PHE A 55 0.93 -9.94 1.72
N PHE A 56 1.01 -11.04 2.45
CA PHE A 56 2.22 -11.38 3.21
C PHE A 56 3.38 -11.80 2.32
N GLY A 57 3.12 -12.42 1.17
CA GLY A 57 4.16 -12.74 0.19
C GLY A 57 4.90 -11.51 -0.31
N VAL A 58 4.20 -10.40 -0.58
CA VAL A 58 4.81 -9.12 -0.94
C VAL A 58 5.67 -8.59 0.21
N MET A 59 5.18 -8.63 1.45
CA MET A 59 5.94 -8.16 2.62
C MET A 59 7.19 -9.02 2.87
N LEU A 60 7.08 -10.35 2.78
CA LEU A 60 8.22 -11.27 2.93
C LEU A 60 9.26 -11.08 1.84
N ALA A 61 8.86 -10.67 0.63
CA ALA A 61 9.77 -10.32 -0.46
C ALA A 61 10.40 -8.93 -0.30
N GLY A 62 10.06 -8.18 0.75
CA GLY A 62 10.52 -6.81 0.97
C GLY A 62 9.78 -5.76 0.17
N GLY A 63 8.71 -6.13 -0.51
CA GLY A 63 7.83 -5.21 -1.23
C GLY A 63 6.81 -4.53 -0.31
N ILE A 64 6.16 -3.48 -0.83
CA ILE A 64 5.12 -2.73 -0.14
C ILE A 64 3.78 -3.05 -0.80
N PRO A 65 2.85 -3.77 -0.14
CA PRO A 65 1.52 -4.04 -0.66
C PRO A 65 0.72 -2.76 -0.89
N VAL A 66 -0.03 -2.73 -1.99
CA VAL A 66 -1.00 -1.67 -2.31
C VAL A 66 -2.34 -2.35 -2.61
N PRO A 67 -3.19 -2.56 -1.59
CA PRO A 67 -4.50 -3.15 -1.79
C PRO A 67 -5.40 -2.26 -2.65
N ILE A 68 -5.97 -2.84 -3.71
CA ILE A 68 -6.95 -2.19 -4.56
C ILE A 68 -8.10 -3.16 -4.85
N TYR A 69 -9.30 -2.62 -5.05
CA TYR A 69 -10.46 -3.48 -5.29
C TYR A 69 -10.53 -3.95 -6.76
N PRO A 70 -10.94 -5.21 -6.99
CA PRO A 70 -11.19 -5.69 -8.34
C PRO A 70 -12.45 -5.04 -8.96
N PRO A 71 -12.57 -4.96 -10.30
CA PRO A 71 -13.76 -4.41 -10.95
C PRO A 71 -14.99 -5.26 -10.63
N ALA A 72 -15.99 -4.66 -10.01
CA ALA A 72 -17.22 -5.36 -9.62
C ALA A 72 -18.29 -5.37 -10.71
N ARG A 73 -18.31 -4.37 -11.61
CA ARG A 73 -19.33 -4.21 -12.67
C ARG A 73 -18.74 -3.60 -13.93
N MET A 74 -19.08 -4.16 -15.09
CA MET A 74 -18.62 -3.65 -16.38
C MET A 74 -19.05 -2.20 -16.68
N ALA A 75 -20.22 -1.80 -16.23
CA ALA A 75 -20.74 -0.44 -16.41
C ALA A 75 -19.89 0.66 -15.73
N GLN A 76 -19.05 0.30 -14.75
CA GLN A 76 -18.20 1.24 -14.01
C GLN A 76 -16.71 1.11 -14.36
N ILE A 77 -16.37 0.33 -15.39
CA ILE A 77 -14.98 -0.02 -15.68
C ILE A 77 -14.12 1.18 -16.07
N ALA A 78 -14.68 2.18 -16.75
CA ALA A 78 -13.95 3.38 -17.16
C ALA A 78 -13.53 4.24 -15.96
N GLU A 79 -14.40 4.40 -14.97
CA GLU A 79 -14.08 5.11 -13.73
C GLU A 79 -13.10 4.30 -12.89
N HIS A 80 -13.29 2.99 -12.82
CA HIS A 80 -12.37 2.06 -12.16
C HIS A 80 -10.97 2.17 -12.75
N LEU A 81 -10.81 2.10 -14.05
CA LEU A 81 -9.52 2.21 -14.73
C LEU A 81 -8.83 3.55 -14.45
N ARG A 82 -9.55 4.67 -14.57
CA ARG A 82 -8.99 6.00 -14.30
C ARG A 82 -8.49 6.12 -12.86
N ARG A 83 -9.30 5.70 -11.89
CA ARG A 83 -8.96 5.75 -10.48
C ARG A 83 -7.76 4.87 -10.16
N HIS A 84 -7.74 3.63 -10.66
CA HIS A 84 -6.65 2.69 -10.40
C HIS A 84 -5.37 3.10 -11.13
N ALA A 85 -5.46 3.66 -12.34
CA ALA A 85 -4.29 4.24 -13.01
C ALA A 85 -3.66 5.36 -12.17
N HIS A 86 -4.49 6.23 -11.54
CA HIS A 86 -3.99 7.26 -10.62
C HIS A 86 -3.32 6.66 -9.39
N ILE A 87 -3.94 5.69 -8.73
CA ILE A 87 -3.36 4.98 -7.57
C ILE A 87 -2.02 4.33 -7.94
N LEU A 88 -1.99 3.55 -9.01
CA LEU A 88 -0.80 2.82 -9.44
C LEU A 88 0.34 3.76 -9.86
N SER A 89 0.01 4.88 -10.51
CA SER A 89 0.99 5.92 -10.89
C SER A 89 1.55 6.63 -9.67
N ASN A 90 0.72 7.03 -8.70
CA ASN A 90 1.18 7.64 -7.45
C ASN A 90 2.03 6.66 -6.64
N ALA A 91 1.56 5.42 -6.48
CA ALA A 91 2.30 4.36 -5.80
C ALA A 91 3.57 3.95 -6.54
N GLN A 92 3.73 4.27 -7.83
CA GLN A 92 4.79 3.74 -8.70
C GLN A 92 4.83 2.21 -8.69
N ALA A 93 3.65 1.58 -8.79
CA ALA A 93 3.53 0.14 -8.72
C ALA A 93 4.44 -0.56 -9.73
N ALA A 94 5.32 -1.44 -9.24
CA ALA A 94 6.23 -2.21 -10.08
C ALA A 94 5.55 -3.46 -10.65
N LEU A 95 4.70 -4.10 -9.85
CA LEU A 95 3.98 -5.32 -10.19
C LEU A 95 2.50 -5.18 -9.80
N LEU A 96 1.64 -5.89 -10.50
CA LEU A 96 0.23 -6.07 -10.15
C LEU A 96 -0.08 -7.56 -10.05
N VAL A 97 -0.57 -8.00 -8.90
CA VAL A 97 -1.08 -9.36 -8.69
C VAL A 97 -2.59 -9.35 -8.86
N THR A 98 -3.12 -10.22 -9.71
CA THR A 98 -4.56 -10.29 -9.99
C THR A 98 -5.01 -11.71 -10.36
N VAL A 99 -6.31 -11.92 -10.54
CA VAL A 99 -6.87 -13.17 -11.06
C VAL A 99 -6.79 -13.23 -12.59
N ALA A 100 -6.80 -14.44 -13.16
CA ALA A 100 -6.69 -14.63 -14.60
C ALA A 100 -7.77 -13.87 -15.38
N GLN A 101 -9.00 -13.85 -14.87
CA GLN A 101 -10.15 -13.18 -15.48
C GLN A 101 -10.00 -11.65 -15.54
N ALA A 102 -9.26 -11.05 -14.60
CA ALA A 102 -9.02 -9.62 -14.56
C ALA A 102 -7.76 -9.18 -15.33
N LYS A 103 -6.94 -10.11 -15.85
CA LYS A 103 -5.75 -9.78 -16.68
C LYS A 103 -6.05 -8.82 -17.84
N PRO A 104 -7.18 -8.92 -18.59
CA PRO A 104 -7.47 -7.95 -19.66
C PRO A 104 -7.59 -6.51 -19.14
N VAL A 105 -8.29 -6.30 -18.03
CA VAL A 105 -8.44 -4.99 -17.37
C VAL A 105 -7.09 -4.51 -16.83
N ALA A 106 -6.33 -5.39 -16.21
CA ALA A 106 -5.00 -5.09 -15.68
C ALA A 106 -4.01 -4.65 -16.79
N ARG A 107 -4.08 -5.23 -17.99
CA ARG A 107 -3.28 -4.80 -19.15
C ARG A 107 -3.60 -3.38 -19.61
N MET A 108 -4.87 -2.94 -19.49
CA MET A 108 -5.23 -1.55 -19.76
C MET A 108 -4.57 -0.60 -18.76
N LEU A 109 -4.50 -0.99 -17.47
CA LEU A 109 -3.78 -0.24 -16.44
C LEU A 109 -2.27 -0.22 -16.72
N GLN A 110 -1.68 -1.34 -17.13
CA GLN A 110 -0.25 -1.41 -17.48
C GLN A 110 0.13 -0.45 -18.61
N ALA A 111 -0.74 -0.28 -19.59
CA ALA A 111 -0.50 0.66 -20.68
C ALA A 111 -0.51 2.13 -20.19
N ALA A 112 -1.35 2.44 -19.20
CA ALA A 112 -1.48 3.77 -18.64
C ALA A 112 -0.41 4.10 -17.58
N VAL A 113 0.21 3.09 -16.95
CA VAL A 113 1.13 3.23 -15.80
C VAL A 113 2.55 2.77 -16.19
N PRO A 114 3.47 3.68 -16.50
CA PRO A 114 4.82 3.35 -16.96
C PRO A 114 5.65 2.49 -15.98
N SER A 115 5.44 2.65 -14.68
CA SER A 115 6.17 1.89 -13.65
C SER A 115 5.75 0.42 -13.58
N LEU A 116 4.55 0.05 -14.09
CA LEU A 116 4.00 -1.28 -13.98
C LEU A 116 4.69 -2.24 -14.97
N ALA A 117 5.71 -2.93 -14.50
CA ALA A 117 6.55 -3.80 -15.33
C ALA A 117 5.87 -5.11 -15.70
N ALA A 118 5.10 -5.72 -14.77
CA ALA A 118 4.45 -7.00 -15.02
C ALA A 118 3.11 -7.15 -14.30
N ILE A 119 2.25 -7.99 -14.87
CA ILE A 119 0.97 -8.45 -14.30
C ILE A 119 1.11 -9.96 -14.11
N VAL A 120 0.89 -10.41 -12.89
CA VAL A 120 1.03 -11.80 -12.50
C VAL A 120 -0.22 -12.30 -11.78
N THR A 121 -0.43 -13.61 -11.79
CA THR A 121 -1.43 -14.26 -10.93
C THR A 121 -0.72 -15.02 -9.81
N PRO A 122 -1.41 -15.35 -8.71
CA PRO A 122 -0.83 -16.20 -7.67
C PRO A 122 -0.27 -17.53 -8.20
N SER A 123 -0.94 -18.14 -9.19
CA SER A 123 -0.45 -19.34 -9.85
C SER A 123 0.86 -19.14 -10.65
N ASP A 124 1.07 -17.97 -11.24
CA ASP A 124 2.33 -17.64 -11.94
C ASP A 124 3.51 -17.49 -10.94
N LEU A 125 3.23 -17.33 -9.65
CA LEU A 125 4.21 -17.09 -8.58
C LEU A 125 4.58 -18.37 -7.83
N ALA A 126 3.80 -19.43 -7.92
CA ALA A 126 3.92 -20.64 -7.09
C ALA A 126 5.15 -21.53 -7.41
N ALA A 127 5.88 -21.27 -8.49
CA ALA A 127 6.88 -22.19 -9.05
C ALA A 127 8.36 -21.85 -8.71
N SER A 128 8.66 -21.03 -7.71
CA SER A 128 10.04 -20.61 -7.43
C SER A 128 10.65 -21.30 -6.21
N ALA A 129 11.90 -21.79 -6.34
CA ALA A 129 12.69 -22.36 -5.26
C ALA A 129 13.41 -21.31 -4.38
N LEU A 130 13.29 -20.02 -4.69
CA LEU A 130 13.94 -18.94 -3.93
C LEU A 130 13.27 -18.75 -2.57
N THR A 131 14.06 -18.47 -1.54
CA THR A 131 13.53 -18.15 -0.21
C THR A 131 13.64 -16.63 0.02
N PRO A 132 12.54 -15.92 0.27
CA PRO A 132 12.61 -14.53 0.65
C PRO A 132 13.32 -14.38 2.00
N ARG A 133 14.27 -13.45 2.11
CA ARG A 133 15.08 -13.24 3.34
C ARG A 133 14.93 -11.83 3.92
N TYR A 134 13.94 -11.06 3.45
CA TYR A 134 13.73 -9.71 3.96
C TYR A 134 13.21 -9.71 5.40
N ARG A 135 13.83 -8.90 6.25
CA ARG A 135 13.39 -8.66 7.64
C ARG A 135 13.08 -7.17 7.80
N PRO A 136 11.81 -6.80 7.92
CA PRO A 136 11.43 -5.41 8.07
C PRO A 136 11.76 -4.87 9.46
N GLY A 137 12.22 -3.62 9.51
CA GLY A 137 12.30 -2.86 10.74
C GLY A 137 10.96 -2.22 11.12
N PRO A 138 10.80 -1.76 12.39
CA PRO A 138 9.56 -1.12 12.84
C PRO A 138 9.15 0.12 12.04
N ALA A 139 10.11 0.89 11.55
CA ALA A 139 9.91 2.11 10.77
C ALA A 139 9.70 1.86 9.26
N ASP A 140 9.90 0.63 8.78
CA ASP A 140 9.65 0.31 7.38
C ASP A 140 8.16 0.40 7.06
N THR A 141 7.86 0.86 5.85
CA THR A 141 6.49 0.91 5.35
C THR A 141 5.94 -0.51 5.20
N ALA A 142 4.92 -0.85 5.98
CA ALA A 142 4.27 -2.15 5.91
C ALA A 142 3.37 -2.25 4.68
N PHE A 143 2.55 -1.22 4.41
CA PHE A 143 1.75 -1.12 3.19
C PHE A 143 1.24 0.30 2.97
N LEU A 144 0.65 0.56 1.80
CA LEU A 144 -0.03 1.82 1.47
C LEU A 144 -1.54 1.61 1.43
N GLN A 145 -2.27 2.30 2.31
CA GLN A 145 -3.72 2.28 2.33
C GLN A 145 -4.27 3.46 1.51
N TYR A 146 -4.81 3.18 0.32
CA TYR A 146 -5.43 4.23 -0.49
C TYR A 146 -6.85 4.53 -0.02
N THR A 147 -7.07 5.78 0.36
CA THR A 147 -8.40 6.28 0.75
C THR A 147 -9.09 6.98 -0.41
N SER A 148 -10.43 7.03 -0.36
CA SER A 148 -11.23 7.65 -1.43
C SER A 148 -11.17 9.18 -1.44
N GLY A 149 -10.42 9.82 -0.55
CA GLY A 149 -10.27 11.26 -0.44
C GLY A 149 -11.58 12.07 -0.66
N SER A 150 -11.90 13.03 0.18
CA SER A 150 -13.06 13.92 -0.03
C SER A 150 -12.91 14.83 -1.26
N THR A 151 -11.70 14.93 -1.80
CA THR A 151 -11.34 15.75 -2.99
C THR A 151 -11.40 14.98 -4.31
N GLY A 152 -11.79 13.71 -4.30
CA GLY A 152 -11.88 12.88 -5.51
C GLY A 152 -10.62 12.09 -5.84
N ASP A 153 -9.42 12.61 -5.57
CA ASP A 153 -8.16 11.92 -5.84
C ASP A 153 -7.76 11.01 -4.67
N PRO A 154 -7.46 9.73 -4.94
CA PRO A 154 -7.03 8.80 -3.92
C PRO A 154 -5.68 9.22 -3.30
N LYS A 155 -5.58 9.12 -1.96
CA LYS A 155 -4.36 9.39 -1.22
C LYS A 155 -3.84 8.10 -0.60
N GLY A 156 -2.57 7.79 -0.80
CA GLY A 156 -1.93 6.62 -0.22
C GLY A 156 -1.40 6.92 1.18
N VAL A 157 -2.10 6.50 2.21
CA VAL A 157 -1.66 6.62 3.61
C VAL A 157 -0.50 5.67 3.83
N VAL A 158 0.64 6.18 4.32
CA VAL A 158 1.82 5.39 4.65
C VAL A 158 1.64 4.80 6.03
N LEU A 159 1.61 3.47 6.12
CA LEU A 159 1.53 2.76 7.40
C LEU A 159 2.78 1.92 7.60
N THR A 160 3.49 2.19 8.70
CA THR A 160 4.66 1.43 9.13
C THR A 160 4.25 0.20 9.95
N HIS A 161 5.16 -0.76 10.12
CA HIS A 161 4.93 -1.88 11.02
C HIS A 161 4.66 -1.42 12.45
N ALA A 162 5.35 -0.38 12.91
CA ALA A 162 5.13 0.21 14.24
C ALA A 162 3.71 0.79 14.38
N ASN A 163 3.23 1.54 13.38
CA ASN A 163 1.88 2.12 13.40
C ASN A 163 0.80 1.03 13.53
N LEU A 164 0.92 -0.03 12.73
CA LEU A 164 -0.03 -1.15 12.74
C LEU A 164 -0.06 -1.85 14.09
N LEU A 165 1.11 -2.23 14.62
CA LEU A 165 1.20 -2.93 15.89
C LEU A 165 0.71 -2.06 17.05
N ALA A 166 0.98 -0.76 17.03
CA ALA A 166 0.48 0.17 18.05
C ALA A 166 -1.05 0.22 18.04
N ASN A 167 -1.67 0.33 16.86
CA ASN A 167 -3.11 0.39 16.74
C ASN A 167 -3.79 -0.93 17.16
N ILE A 168 -3.28 -2.06 16.67
CA ILE A 168 -3.81 -3.39 17.00
C ILE A 168 -3.77 -3.66 18.50
N ARG A 169 -2.66 -3.29 19.17
CA ARG A 169 -2.53 -3.42 20.64
C ARG A 169 -3.51 -2.53 21.38
N ALA A 170 -3.60 -1.26 20.98
CA ALA A 170 -4.51 -0.30 21.61
C ALA A 170 -5.98 -0.69 21.44
N LEU A 171 -6.37 -1.17 20.25
CA LEU A 171 -7.70 -1.70 19.99
C LEU A 171 -7.99 -2.96 20.81
N GLY A 172 -7.04 -3.91 20.86
CA GLY A 172 -7.21 -5.13 21.65
C GLY A 172 -7.36 -4.86 23.15
N GLN A 173 -6.60 -3.89 23.68
CA GLN A 173 -6.73 -3.44 25.06
C GLN A 173 -8.09 -2.78 25.31
N ALA A 174 -8.49 -1.83 24.46
CA ALA A 174 -9.75 -1.11 24.60
C ALA A 174 -10.98 -2.03 24.43
N ALA A 175 -10.93 -2.99 23.51
CA ALA A 175 -11.95 -3.99 23.25
C ALA A 175 -11.91 -5.18 24.22
N GLN A 176 -10.91 -5.24 25.11
CA GLN A 176 -10.69 -6.32 26.06
C GLN A 176 -10.71 -7.69 25.36
N VAL A 177 -9.90 -7.82 24.28
CA VAL A 177 -9.82 -9.04 23.49
C VAL A 177 -9.21 -10.16 24.29
N THR A 178 -9.86 -11.32 24.27
CA THR A 178 -9.45 -12.54 24.95
C THR A 178 -9.27 -13.69 23.97
N LYS A 179 -8.62 -14.79 24.38
CA LYS A 179 -8.48 -15.99 23.55
C LYS A 179 -9.80 -16.72 23.27
N GLY A 180 -10.85 -16.42 24.01
CA GLY A 180 -12.18 -16.96 23.80
C GLY A 180 -13.00 -16.25 22.74
N ASP A 181 -12.47 -15.14 22.19
CA ASP A 181 -13.17 -14.38 21.17
C ASP A 181 -13.08 -15.03 19.79
N VAL A 182 -14.13 -14.83 19.00
CA VAL A 182 -14.23 -15.23 17.59
C VAL A 182 -14.66 -14.00 16.78
N PHE A 183 -13.86 -13.61 15.80
CA PHE A 183 -14.19 -12.51 14.93
C PHE A 183 -14.87 -13.02 13.65
N VAL A 184 -16.06 -12.52 13.33
CA VAL A 184 -16.77 -12.81 12.07
C VAL A 184 -16.71 -11.57 11.18
N SER A 185 -16.22 -11.70 9.95
CA SER A 185 -16.07 -10.57 9.03
C SER A 185 -16.46 -10.90 7.61
N TRP A 186 -17.21 -9.98 7.00
CA TRP A 186 -17.45 -9.92 5.56
C TRP A 186 -16.81 -8.68 4.93
N LEU A 187 -16.09 -7.88 5.73
CA LEU A 187 -15.50 -6.63 5.27
C LEU A 187 -14.42 -6.88 4.21
N PRO A 188 -14.36 -6.02 3.18
CA PRO A 188 -13.35 -6.15 2.15
C PRO A 188 -11.94 -5.94 2.72
N LEU A 189 -11.00 -6.78 2.31
CA LEU A 189 -9.61 -6.73 2.78
C LEU A 189 -8.78 -5.59 2.14
N TYR A 190 -9.31 -4.89 1.16
CA TYR A 190 -8.71 -3.66 0.62
C TYR A 190 -9.10 -2.40 1.43
N HIS A 191 -9.89 -2.56 2.49
CA HIS A 191 -10.31 -1.50 3.42
C HIS A 191 -9.70 -1.75 4.80
N ASP A 192 -9.25 -0.68 5.48
CA ASP A 192 -8.57 -0.71 6.77
C ASP A 192 -9.33 -1.50 7.85
N MET A 193 -10.65 -1.31 7.97
CA MET A 193 -11.47 -2.01 8.97
C MET A 193 -11.48 -3.54 8.75
N GLY A 194 -11.49 -4.01 7.50
CA GLY A 194 -11.40 -5.43 7.17
C GLY A 194 -9.98 -5.97 7.27
N LEU A 195 -9.00 -5.21 6.76
CA LEU A 195 -7.61 -5.63 6.71
C LEU A 195 -6.95 -5.59 8.10
N ILE A 196 -7.01 -4.42 8.77
CA ILE A 196 -6.32 -4.22 10.04
C ILE A 196 -7.20 -4.65 11.19
N GLY A 197 -8.44 -4.15 11.25
CA GLY A 197 -9.35 -4.42 12.37
C GLY A 197 -9.72 -5.89 12.48
N ALA A 198 -10.19 -6.51 11.39
CA ALA A 198 -10.61 -7.90 11.42
C ALA A 198 -9.43 -8.87 11.26
N TRP A 199 -8.69 -8.82 10.15
CA TRP A 199 -7.69 -9.85 9.87
C TRP A 199 -6.42 -9.70 10.72
N PHE A 200 -5.75 -8.55 10.69
CA PHE A 200 -4.50 -8.39 11.48
C PHE A 200 -4.76 -8.40 12.98
N GLY A 201 -5.91 -7.84 13.42
CA GLY A 201 -6.32 -7.93 14.81
C GLY A 201 -6.46 -9.40 15.27
N SER A 202 -7.20 -10.21 14.52
CA SER A 202 -7.37 -11.64 14.81
C SER A 202 -6.05 -12.40 14.77
N LEU A 203 -5.20 -12.11 13.78
CA LEU A 203 -3.88 -12.74 13.64
C LEU A 203 -2.98 -12.45 14.83
N TYR A 204 -2.89 -11.18 15.25
CA TYR A 204 -2.04 -10.74 16.34
C TYR A 204 -2.47 -11.31 17.70
N HIS A 205 -3.78 -11.27 17.98
CA HIS A 205 -4.32 -11.76 19.25
C HIS A 205 -4.50 -13.28 19.29
N GLY A 206 -4.27 -13.98 18.17
CA GLY A 206 -4.37 -15.43 18.09
C GLY A 206 -5.81 -15.95 18.22
N ILE A 207 -6.81 -15.16 17.81
CA ILE A 207 -8.21 -15.55 17.83
C ILE A 207 -8.68 -16.03 16.46
N PRO A 208 -9.70 -16.92 16.39
CA PRO A 208 -10.28 -17.34 15.12
C PRO A 208 -10.91 -16.17 14.36
N LEU A 209 -10.70 -16.16 13.04
CA LEU A 209 -11.38 -15.28 12.09
C LEU A 209 -12.25 -16.11 11.17
N VAL A 210 -13.55 -15.86 11.16
CA VAL A 210 -14.47 -16.40 10.14
C VAL A 210 -14.64 -15.34 9.07
N LEU A 211 -14.14 -15.60 7.87
CA LEU A 211 -14.05 -14.62 6.78
C LEU A 211 -14.93 -15.04 5.61
N MET A 212 -15.81 -14.13 5.18
CA MET A 212 -16.65 -14.31 4.00
C MET A 212 -16.45 -13.18 2.99
N SER A 213 -16.84 -13.43 1.75
CA SER A 213 -16.80 -12.42 0.68
C SER A 213 -17.79 -11.27 0.95
N PRO A 214 -17.41 -10.00 0.71
CA PRO A 214 -18.35 -8.88 0.73
C PRO A 214 -19.55 -9.06 -0.19
N LEU A 215 -19.35 -9.71 -1.33
CA LEU A 215 -20.43 -9.98 -2.29
C LEU A 215 -21.44 -10.99 -1.76
N ALA A 216 -21.01 -11.99 -1.00
CA ALA A 216 -21.90 -12.97 -0.36
C ALA A 216 -22.83 -12.28 0.67
N PHE A 217 -22.30 -11.36 1.48
CA PHE A 217 -23.10 -10.54 2.39
C PHE A 217 -24.10 -9.66 1.62
N LEU A 218 -23.66 -8.93 0.59
CA LEU A 218 -24.54 -8.04 -0.18
C LEU A 218 -25.66 -8.81 -0.90
N ALA A 219 -25.40 -10.03 -1.36
CA ALA A 219 -26.40 -10.89 -1.98
C ALA A 219 -27.40 -11.43 -0.95
N ARG A 220 -26.93 -11.77 0.26
CA ARG A 220 -27.77 -12.36 1.32
C ARG A 220 -27.31 -11.85 2.70
N PRO A 221 -27.82 -10.70 3.18
CA PRO A 221 -27.42 -10.11 4.48
C PRO A 221 -27.61 -11.05 5.68
N ALA A 222 -28.61 -11.93 5.64
CA ALA A 222 -28.84 -12.94 6.67
C ALA A 222 -27.64 -13.86 6.92
N LEU A 223 -26.81 -14.11 5.90
CA LEU A 223 -25.63 -14.96 6.01
C LEU A 223 -24.66 -14.47 7.12
N TRP A 224 -24.51 -13.17 7.28
CA TRP A 224 -23.68 -12.61 8.33
C TRP A 224 -24.14 -13.02 9.73
N LEU A 225 -25.45 -12.89 10.02
CA LEU A 225 -26.03 -13.23 11.31
C LEU A 225 -26.07 -14.75 11.54
N GLN A 226 -26.36 -15.53 10.49
CA GLN A 226 -26.29 -17.00 10.52
C GLN A 226 -24.86 -17.49 10.84
N THR A 227 -23.85 -16.82 10.28
CA THR A 227 -22.42 -17.14 10.57
C THR A 227 -22.05 -16.77 12.01
N LEU A 228 -22.50 -15.62 12.51
CA LEU A 228 -22.35 -15.26 13.93
C LEU A 228 -22.97 -16.30 14.86
N THR A 229 -24.19 -16.77 14.54
CA THR A 229 -24.87 -17.84 15.29
C THR A 229 -24.07 -19.13 15.25
N ARG A 230 -23.69 -19.59 14.06
CA ARG A 230 -23.01 -20.89 13.85
C ARG A 230 -21.69 -20.99 14.58
N HIS A 231 -20.90 -19.94 14.52
CA HIS A 231 -19.56 -19.91 15.12
C HIS A 231 -19.51 -19.26 16.51
N ARG A 232 -20.69 -18.94 17.10
CA ARG A 232 -20.76 -18.18 18.35
C ARG A 232 -19.87 -16.95 18.33
N GLY A 233 -19.94 -16.20 17.20
CA GLY A 233 -19.11 -15.03 16.97
C GLY A 233 -19.29 -13.97 18.06
N THR A 234 -18.19 -13.56 18.66
CA THR A 234 -18.20 -12.60 19.78
C THR A 234 -17.99 -11.18 19.33
N MET A 235 -17.30 -10.99 18.20
CA MET A 235 -16.97 -9.70 17.64
C MET A 235 -17.24 -9.66 16.15
N SER A 236 -17.74 -8.54 15.67
CA SER A 236 -17.87 -8.24 14.25
C SER A 236 -17.92 -6.76 14.01
N ALA A 237 -17.52 -6.30 12.83
CA ALA A 237 -17.52 -4.90 12.44
C ALA A 237 -18.26 -4.69 11.13
N ALA A 238 -19.03 -3.60 11.05
CA ALA A 238 -19.72 -3.24 9.82
C ALA A 238 -20.00 -1.72 9.75
N PRO A 239 -20.17 -1.14 8.57
CA PRO A 239 -20.75 0.18 8.42
C PRO A 239 -22.25 0.17 8.73
N ASN A 240 -22.81 1.34 9.02
CA ASN A 240 -24.19 1.54 9.42
C ASN A 240 -25.21 0.94 8.44
N PHE A 241 -24.95 1.03 7.12
CA PHE A 241 -25.84 0.46 6.10
C PHE A 241 -26.03 -1.05 6.23
N ALA A 242 -25.06 -1.77 6.74
CA ALA A 242 -25.14 -3.23 6.87
C ALA A 242 -26.14 -3.65 7.94
N TYR A 243 -26.16 -2.94 9.06
CA TYR A 243 -27.15 -3.12 10.11
C TYR A 243 -28.57 -2.86 9.56
N GLU A 244 -28.73 -1.80 8.75
CA GLU A 244 -30.01 -1.53 8.08
C GLU A 244 -30.43 -2.64 7.11
N LEU A 245 -29.48 -3.15 6.30
CA LEU A 245 -29.78 -4.24 5.36
C LEU A 245 -30.29 -5.48 6.11
N CYS A 246 -29.70 -5.81 7.24
CA CYS A 246 -30.16 -6.94 8.05
C CYS A 246 -31.57 -6.70 8.59
N VAL A 247 -31.88 -5.51 9.13
CA VAL A 247 -33.23 -5.18 9.60
C VAL A 247 -34.28 -5.37 8.51
N ARG A 248 -33.96 -5.03 7.26
CA ARG A 248 -34.89 -5.07 6.14
C ARG A 248 -35.05 -6.42 5.45
N HIS A 249 -33.95 -7.21 5.41
CA HIS A 249 -33.91 -8.39 4.53
C HIS A 249 -33.82 -9.72 5.28
N VAL A 250 -33.72 -9.70 6.62
CA VAL A 250 -33.84 -10.93 7.42
C VAL A 250 -35.31 -11.18 7.70
N ASP A 251 -35.83 -12.23 7.13
CA ASP A 251 -37.22 -12.67 7.34
C ASP A 251 -37.43 -13.34 8.72
N ASP A 252 -38.68 -13.50 9.10
CA ASP A 252 -39.04 -14.05 10.42
C ASP A 252 -38.66 -15.54 10.58
N ALA A 253 -38.64 -16.29 9.48
CA ALA A 253 -38.23 -17.69 9.50
C ALA A 253 -36.74 -17.84 9.80
N THR A 254 -35.93 -16.98 9.20
CA THR A 254 -34.49 -16.88 9.52
C THR A 254 -34.27 -16.35 10.92
N LEU A 255 -35.02 -15.29 11.33
CA LEU A 255 -34.93 -14.71 12.66
C LEU A 255 -35.10 -15.77 13.77
N ALA A 256 -36.08 -16.68 13.63
CA ALA A 256 -36.36 -17.75 14.60
C ALA A 256 -35.19 -18.75 14.77
N GLN A 257 -34.24 -18.79 13.87
CA GLN A 257 -33.07 -19.68 13.89
C GLN A 257 -31.79 -19.02 14.40
N LEU A 258 -31.83 -17.71 14.69
CA LEU A 258 -30.63 -16.96 15.11
C LEU A 258 -30.43 -17.05 16.63
N ASP A 259 -29.19 -17.23 17.04
CA ASP A 259 -28.69 -17.00 18.41
C ASP A 259 -27.51 -16.02 18.37
N LEU A 260 -27.75 -14.77 18.76
CA LEU A 260 -26.76 -13.71 18.79
C LEU A 260 -26.28 -13.41 20.23
N SER A 261 -26.58 -14.27 21.19
CA SER A 261 -26.26 -14.10 22.61
C SER A 261 -24.75 -14.01 22.89
N ALA A 262 -23.94 -14.66 22.05
CA ALA A 262 -22.48 -14.62 22.15
C ALA A 262 -21.86 -13.30 21.65
N TRP A 263 -22.57 -12.52 20.82
CA TRP A 263 -22.06 -11.31 20.20
C TRP A 263 -21.93 -10.18 21.24
N ARG A 264 -20.70 -9.89 21.66
CA ARG A 264 -20.42 -8.90 22.70
C ARG A 264 -19.98 -7.52 22.18
N LEU A 265 -19.42 -7.46 20.97
CA LEU A 265 -18.98 -6.21 20.33
C LEU A 265 -19.42 -6.19 18.86
N ALA A 266 -20.44 -5.40 18.59
CA ALA A 266 -20.97 -5.12 17.26
C ALA A 266 -20.49 -3.72 16.85
N PHE A 267 -19.25 -3.64 16.32
CA PHE A 267 -18.64 -2.37 15.92
C PHE A 267 -19.38 -1.76 14.73
N ASN A 268 -19.84 -0.52 14.90
CA ASN A 268 -20.48 0.25 13.85
C ASN A 268 -19.68 1.52 13.59
N GLY A 269 -19.09 1.64 12.39
CA GLY A 269 -18.22 2.77 12.05
C GLY A 269 -17.96 2.91 10.56
N ALA A 270 -16.89 3.62 10.22
CA ALA A 270 -16.49 3.93 8.86
C ALA A 270 -17.44 4.89 8.10
N GLU A 271 -18.62 5.15 8.60
CA GLU A 271 -19.59 6.16 8.10
C GLU A 271 -20.38 6.73 9.30
N PRO A 272 -21.17 7.82 9.13
CA PRO A 272 -21.99 8.33 10.20
C PRO A 272 -22.94 7.27 10.76
N VAL A 273 -22.87 7.03 12.06
CA VAL A 273 -23.70 6.05 12.74
C VAL A 273 -25.05 6.68 13.08
N SER A 274 -26.12 6.02 12.64
CA SER A 274 -27.49 6.47 12.89
C SER A 274 -28.05 5.89 14.19
N PRO A 275 -28.47 6.73 15.17
CA PRO A 275 -29.17 6.26 16.38
C PRO A 275 -30.43 5.45 16.07
N ALA A 276 -31.18 5.84 15.02
CA ALA A 276 -32.39 5.14 14.60
C ALA A 276 -32.08 3.74 14.05
N THR A 277 -30.94 3.59 13.31
CA THR A 277 -30.49 2.28 12.84
C THR A 277 -30.08 1.38 14.02
N LEU A 278 -29.35 1.92 15.02
CA LEU A 278 -28.99 1.17 16.22
C LEU A 278 -30.23 0.69 16.98
N ALA A 279 -31.21 1.57 17.21
CA ALA A 279 -32.46 1.23 17.92
C ALA A 279 -33.27 0.18 17.15
N SER A 280 -33.41 0.32 15.83
CA SER A 280 -34.16 -0.63 15.00
C SER A 280 -33.48 -2.01 14.96
N PHE A 281 -32.14 -2.03 14.91
CA PHE A 281 -31.38 -3.28 14.93
C PHE A 281 -31.47 -3.97 16.30
N ALA A 282 -31.32 -3.20 17.40
CA ALA A 282 -31.49 -3.71 18.75
C ALA A 282 -32.89 -4.35 18.94
N ALA A 283 -33.96 -3.62 18.59
CA ALA A 283 -35.33 -4.09 18.73
C ALA A 283 -35.61 -5.35 17.88
N ARG A 284 -35.15 -5.37 16.62
CA ARG A 284 -35.39 -6.50 15.70
C ARG A 284 -34.73 -7.79 16.15
N PHE A 285 -33.52 -7.71 16.70
CA PHE A 285 -32.71 -8.89 17.04
C PHE A 285 -32.61 -9.18 18.54
N ALA A 286 -33.28 -8.39 19.41
CA ALA A 286 -33.42 -8.72 20.85
C ALA A 286 -33.99 -10.13 21.09
N PRO A 287 -35.03 -10.60 20.37
CA PRO A 287 -35.55 -11.94 20.55
C PRO A 287 -34.51 -13.04 20.23
N CYS A 288 -33.48 -12.73 19.42
CA CYS A 288 -32.37 -13.63 19.07
C CYS A 288 -31.25 -13.58 20.11
N GLY A 289 -31.40 -12.94 21.26
CA GLY A 289 -30.39 -12.82 22.32
C GLY A 289 -29.38 -11.68 22.11
N LEU A 290 -29.55 -10.81 21.10
CA LEU A 290 -28.70 -9.65 20.95
C LEU A 290 -28.93 -8.69 22.10
N ARG A 291 -27.86 -8.37 22.83
CA ARG A 291 -27.88 -7.39 23.91
C ARG A 291 -27.60 -5.99 23.35
N ASN A 292 -28.35 -4.99 23.82
CA ASN A 292 -28.14 -3.60 23.41
C ASN A 292 -26.72 -3.11 23.74
N GLU A 293 -26.12 -3.64 24.82
CA GLU A 293 -24.76 -3.35 25.26
C GLU A 293 -23.69 -3.83 24.27
N ALA A 294 -24.03 -4.70 23.35
CA ALA A 294 -23.11 -5.14 22.29
C ALA A 294 -22.94 -4.10 21.19
N LEU A 295 -23.92 -3.23 20.96
CA LEU A 295 -23.85 -2.21 19.91
C LEU A 295 -22.82 -1.16 20.26
N THR A 296 -21.80 -1.04 19.41
CA THR A 296 -20.57 -0.28 19.71
C THR A 296 -20.25 0.69 18.57
N PRO A 297 -20.80 1.93 18.61
CA PRO A 297 -20.39 2.97 17.67
C PRO A 297 -18.91 3.32 17.85
N VAL A 298 -18.13 3.33 16.76
CA VAL A 298 -16.68 3.56 16.79
C VAL A 298 -16.25 4.62 15.80
N TYR A 299 -15.11 5.25 16.07
CA TYR A 299 -14.51 6.20 15.17
C TYR A 299 -13.06 5.84 14.86
N GLY A 300 -12.70 6.02 13.60
CA GLY A 300 -11.33 5.83 13.13
C GLY A 300 -11.16 6.20 11.67
N LEU A 301 -9.91 6.24 11.24
CA LEU A 301 -9.50 6.65 9.90
C LEU A 301 -8.17 5.97 9.54
N ALA A 302 -7.91 5.84 8.26
CA ALA A 302 -6.70 5.19 7.78
C ALA A 302 -5.41 5.91 8.24
N GLU A 303 -5.49 7.23 8.45
CA GLU A 303 -4.38 8.04 8.95
C GLU A 303 -3.99 7.71 10.41
N SER A 304 -4.86 6.99 11.16
CA SER A 304 -4.58 6.36 12.47
C SER A 304 -4.57 4.83 12.35
N ALA A 305 -4.04 4.29 11.27
CA ALA A 305 -4.14 2.89 10.88
C ALA A 305 -5.59 2.43 10.67
N VAL A 306 -6.43 2.30 11.71
CA VAL A 306 -7.87 2.05 11.58
C VAL A 306 -8.67 2.67 12.72
N GLY A 307 -8.38 2.37 13.98
CA GLY A 307 -9.14 2.84 15.12
C GLY A 307 -8.54 4.10 15.74
N LEU A 308 -9.39 4.98 16.29
CA LEU A 308 -8.98 6.14 17.04
C LEU A 308 -9.77 6.31 18.35
N ALA A 309 -11.07 5.99 18.36
CA ALA A 309 -11.90 6.03 19.56
C ALA A 309 -12.84 4.82 19.64
N LEU A 310 -13.05 4.34 20.87
CA LEU A 310 -13.86 3.17 21.19
C LEU A 310 -14.61 3.38 22.51
N PRO A 311 -15.92 3.06 22.59
CA PRO A 311 -16.64 3.03 23.85
C PRO A 311 -16.17 1.92 24.78
N PRO A 312 -16.31 2.05 26.09
CA PRO A 312 -16.10 0.94 27.02
C PRO A 312 -16.98 -0.26 26.65
N PRO A 313 -16.42 -1.49 26.55
CA PRO A 313 -17.21 -2.69 26.28
C PRO A 313 -18.35 -2.91 27.30
N GLY A 314 -19.50 -3.41 26.84
CA GLY A 314 -20.63 -3.75 27.69
C GLY A 314 -21.46 -2.56 28.18
N ARG A 315 -21.19 -1.35 27.73
CA ARG A 315 -21.97 -0.16 28.08
C ARG A 315 -23.17 0.07 27.14
N GLY A 316 -23.02 -0.29 25.89
CA GLY A 316 -23.95 0.05 24.81
C GLY A 316 -23.78 1.49 24.25
N PRO A 317 -24.64 1.86 23.30
CA PRO A 317 -24.57 3.19 22.67
C PRO A 317 -25.03 4.28 23.64
N ARG A 318 -24.21 5.34 23.77
CA ARG A 318 -24.59 6.57 24.42
C ARG A 318 -25.01 7.57 23.33
N ILE A 319 -26.24 8.05 23.40
CA ILE A 319 -26.79 9.03 22.45
C ILE A 319 -26.95 10.37 23.17
N ASP A 320 -26.37 11.42 22.60
CA ASP A 320 -26.54 12.81 23.06
C ASP A 320 -27.65 13.46 22.24
N ILE A 321 -28.67 14.04 22.88
CA ILE A 321 -29.79 14.71 22.22
C ILE A 321 -29.60 16.21 22.40
N LEU A 322 -29.46 16.94 21.30
CA LEU A 322 -29.02 18.32 21.27
C LEU A 322 -30.08 19.27 20.70
N ALA A 323 -30.09 20.50 21.21
CA ALA A 323 -30.87 21.59 20.65
C ALA A 323 -30.34 21.95 19.24
N SER A 324 -31.21 21.91 18.23
CA SER A 324 -30.81 22.10 16.83
C SER A 324 -30.32 23.54 16.53
N ASP A 325 -30.92 24.59 17.11
CA ASP A 325 -30.56 25.98 16.83
C ASP A 325 -29.15 26.37 17.37
N PRO A 326 -28.79 26.13 18.65
CA PRO A 326 -27.44 26.36 19.13
C PRO A 326 -26.38 25.53 18.38
N PHE A 327 -26.75 24.31 18.03
CA PHE A 327 -25.87 23.41 17.26
C PHE A 327 -25.55 23.98 15.86
N ALA A 328 -26.58 24.43 15.14
CA ALA A 328 -26.42 24.89 13.76
C ALA A 328 -25.84 26.32 13.66
N ARG A 329 -26.19 27.24 14.58
CA ARG A 329 -25.77 28.65 14.55
C ARG A 329 -24.47 28.91 15.29
N ASP A 330 -24.37 28.37 16.51
CA ASP A 330 -23.31 28.76 17.46
C ASP A 330 -22.22 27.68 17.58
N GLY A 331 -22.41 26.53 16.93
CA GLY A 331 -21.52 25.40 17.08
C GLY A 331 -21.48 24.87 18.53
N LYS A 332 -22.61 24.91 19.25
CA LYS A 332 -22.72 24.47 20.64
C LYS A 332 -23.58 23.20 20.76
N ALA A 333 -23.05 22.18 21.37
CA ALA A 333 -23.74 20.92 21.67
C ALA A 333 -24.50 21.02 22.99
N VAL A 334 -25.64 21.73 22.96
CA VAL A 334 -26.47 21.97 24.15
C VAL A 334 -27.47 20.83 24.32
N PRO A 335 -27.37 20.00 25.39
CA PRO A 335 -28.30 18.90 25.62
C PRO A 335 -29.73 19.37 25.85
N VAL A 336 -30.72 18.61 25.33
CA VAL A 336 -32.15 18.83 25.65
C VAL A 336 -32.69 17.69 26.50
N LYS A 337 -33.64 17.97 27.36
CA LYS A 337 -34.23 17.01 28.30
C LYS A 337 -35.55 16.40 27.80
N ASP A 338 -36.22 17.08 26.89
CA ASP A 338 -37.55 16.69 26.37
C ASP A 338 -37.49 15.59 25.27
N GLY A 339 -36.29 15.15 24.88
CA GLY A 339 -36.09 14.10 23.86
C GLY A 339 -36.29 14.55 22.41
N THR A 340 -36.61 15.86 22.19
CA THR A 340 -36.76 16.42 20.84
C THR A 340 -35.52 17.17 20.43
N GLY A 341 -34.78 16.67 19.43
CA GLY A 341 -33.54 17.30 19.02
C GLY A 341 -32.68 16.45 18.10
N LEU A 342 -31.48 16.94 17.83
CA LEU A 342 -30.50 16.21 17.03
C LEU A 342 -29.83 15.15 17.90
N ALA A 343 -29.94 13.89 17.48
CA ALA A 343 -29.35 12.75 18.18
C ALA A 343 -28.00 12.37 17.57
N ILE A 344 -26.92 12.40 18.37
CA ILE A 344 -25.57 12.07 17.95
C ILE A 344 -25.01 10.97 18.88
N PRO A 345 -24.56 9.81 18.33
CA PRO A 345 -23.97 8.76 19.14
C PRO A 345 -22.53 9.09 19.52
N SER A 346 -22.16 8.76 20.76
CA SER A 346 -20.78 8.76 21.19
C SER A 346 -19.99 7.67 20.47
N CYS A 347 -18.81 7.99 19.98
CA CYS A 347 -17.82 7.04 19.51
C CYS A 347 -16.83 6.58 20.59
N GLY A 348 -17.08 6.96 21.86
CA GLY A 348 -16.27 6.58 23.00
C GLY A 348 -15.07 7.47 23.25
N ARG A 349 -14.08 6.91 23.93
CA ARG A 349 -12.85 7.59 24.33
C ARG A 349 -11.71 7.34 23.34
N PRO A 350 -10.70 8.24 23.28
CA PRO A 350 -9.48 7.97 22.54
C PRO A 350 -8.87 6.63 22.97
N LEU A 351 -8.30 5.88 22.02
CA LEU A 351 -7.60 4.64 22.30
C LEU A 351 -6.40 4.85 23.23
N PRO A 352 -6.00 3.86 24.02
CA PRO A 352 -4.80 3.96 24.86
C PRO A 352 -3.56 4.46 24.09
N GLY A 353 -2.89 5.47 24.64
CA GLY A 353 -1.73 6.10 24.01
C GLY A 353 -2.04 7.07 22.87
N HIS A 354 -3.33 7.34 22.58
CA HIS A 354 -3.78 8.31 21.58
C HIS A 354 -4.45 9.49 22.25
N GLU A 355 -4.38 10.63 21.61
CA GLU A 355 -4.98 11.87 22.04
C GLU A 355 -5.86 12.46 20.94
N ILE A 356 -6.99 13.01 21.34
CA ILE A 356 -7.91 13.76 20.46
C ILE A 356 -8.13 15.13 21.11
N ARG A 357 -8.15 16.17 20.27
CA ARG A 357 -8.59 17.52 20.68
C ARG A 357 -9.51 18.12 19.63
N ILE A 358 -10.34 19.06 20.07
CA ILE A 358 -11.21 19.81 19.19
C ILE A 358 -10.72 21.25 19.16
N VAL A 359 -10.49 21.79 17.98
CA VAL A 359 -9.91 23.12 17.79
C VAL A 359 -10.78 23.98 16.89
N ASP A 360 -10.66 25.28 17.04
CA ASP A 360 -11.22 26.27 16.12
C ASP A 360 -10.39 26.42 14.83
N ASP A 361 -10.77 27.36 13.98
CA ASP A 361 -10.03 27.62 12.72
C ASP A 361 -8.62 28.18 12.94
N ALA A 362 -8.36 28.80 14.09
CA ALA A 362 -7.06 29.31 14.51
C ALA A 362 -6.18 28.22 15.14
N GLY A 363 -6.71 27.03 15.40
CA GLY A 363 -6.01 25.91 16.04
C GLY A 363 -5.99 25.97 17.56
N VAL A 364 -6.85 26.83 18.15
CA VAL A 364 -7.04 26.93 19.62
C VAL A 364 -8.00 25.84 20.08
N GLU A 365 -7.64 25.13 21.13
CA GLU A 365 -8.46 24.06 21.70
C GLU A 365 -9.75 24.62 22.29
N LEU A 366 -10.87 24.03 21.92
CA LEU A 366 -12.20 24.43 22.33
C LEU A 366 -12.61 23.69 23.61
N PRO A 367 -13.41 24.34 24.47
CA PRO A 367 -13.99 23.68 25.64
C PRO A 367 -14.98 22.58 25.22
N GLU A 368 -15.27 21.65 26.14
CA GLU A 368 -16.26 20.60 25.90
C GLU A 368 -17.58 21.17 25.37
N ARG A 369 -18.31 20.42 24.61
CA ARG A 369 -19.57 20.76 23.96
C ARG A 369 -19.48 21.93 22.97
N SER A 370 -18.29 22.23 22.48
CA SER A 370 -18.08 23.16 21.36
C SER A 370 -17.64 22.37 20.13
N ILE A 371 -18.32 22.64 19.02
CA ILE A 371 -18.05 21.94 17.75
C ILE A 371 -16.86 22.60 17.07
N GLY A 372 -15.91 21.79 16.64
CA GLY A 372 -14.73 22.24 15.92
C GLY A 372 -14.07 21.13 15.16
N ARG A 373 -12.90 21.39 14.63
CA ARG A 373 -12.08 20.45 13.90
C ARG A 373 -11.45 19.44 14.83
N LEU A 374 -11.59 18.18 14.50
CA LEU A 374 -10.95 17.09 15.24
C LEU A 374 -9.50 16.94 14.78
N GLU A 375 -8.58 17.12 15.70
CA GLU A 375 -7.17 16.80 15.54
C GLU A 375 -6.76 15.66 16.48
N PHE A 376 -5.80 14.85 16.05
CA PHE A 376 -5.35 13.69 16.81
C PHE A 376 -3.83 13.50 16.72
N ARG A 377 -3.28 12.75 17.69
CA ARG A 377 -1.91 12.25 17.67
C ARG A 377 -1.82 10.91 18.39
N GLY A 378 -0.78 10.13 18.11
CA GLY A 378 -0.57 8.86 18.78
C GLY A 378 0.39 7.96 18.00
N PRO A 379 0.80 6.82 18.56
CA PRO A 379 1.80 5.93 17.96
C PRO A 379 1.32 5.23 16.69
N SER A 380 0.01 5.18 16.44
CA SER A 380 -0.55 4.64 15.19
C SER A 380 -0.75 5.68 14.09
N ALA A 381 -0.48 6.98 14.38
CA ALA A 381 -0.60 8.03 13.39
C ALA A 381 0.39 7.85 12.23
N THR A 382 -0.10 8.01 11.01
CA THR A 382 0.70 7.90 9.79
C THR A 382 1.85 8.91 9.76
N SER A 383 2.92 8.57 9.05
CA SER A 383 3.97 9.52 8.67
C SER A 383 3.57 10.44 7.50
N GLY A 384 2.38 10.24 6.92
CA GLY A 384 1.83 11.08 5.86
C GLY A 384 1.29 10.31 4.67
N TYR A 385 0.98 11.07 3.61
CA TYR A 385 0.53 10.53 2.33
C TYR A 385 1.72 10.32 1.40
N TYR A 386 1.78 9.15 0.80
CA TYR A 386 2.85 8.74 -0.09
C TYR A 386 2.94 9.65 -1.31
N ARG A 387 4.11 10.28 -1.51
CA ARG A 387 4.41 11.19 -2.64
C ARG A 387 3.36 12.29 -2.84
N ASN A 388 2.87 12.86 -1.76
CA ASN A 388 1.87 13.93 -1.82
C ASN A 388 2.18 15.04 -0.81
N PRO A 389 3.20 15.89 -1.08
CA PRO A 389 3.64 16.94 -0.17
C PRO A 389 2.55 17.97 0.14
N ASP A 390 1.72 18.33 -0.84
CA ASP A 390 0.63 19.30 -0.66
C ASP A 390 -0.45 18.79 0.31
N ALA A 391 -0.77 17.50 0.24
CA ALA A 391 -1.69 16.89 1.18
C ALA A 391 -1.07 16.75 2.58
N ASN A 392 0.25 16.48 2.65
CA ASN A 392 0.98 16.40 3.92
C ASN A 392 1.03 17.75 4.62
N ALA A 393 1.28 18.85 3.90
CA ALA A 393 1.25 20.20 4.47
C ALA A 393 -0.11 20.57 5.11
N LYS A 394 -1.20 19.95 4.62
CA LYS A 394 -2.55 20.16 5.19
C LYS A 394 -2.89 19.19 6.32
N LEU A 395 -2.25 18.02 6.34
CA LEU A 395 -2.47 16.98 7.34
C LEU A 395 -1.84 17.35 8.68
N PHE A 396 -0.59 17.82 8.65
CA PHE A 396 0.18 18.09 9.86
C PHE A 396 0.02 19.53 10.33
N ARG A 397 -0.36 19.73 11.59
CA ARG A 397 -0.55 21.01 12.25
C ARG A 397 0.09 20.99 13.63
N ASN A 398 1.25 21.62 13.79
CA ASN A 398 1.94 21.76 15.09
C ASN A 398 2.04 20.45 15.89
N GLY A 399 2.43 19.36 15.22
CA GLY A 399 2.58 18.02 15.84
C GLY A 399 1.28 17.23 15.99
N TRP A 400 0.15 17.74 15.50
CA TRP A 400 -1.13 17.04 15.41
C TRP A 400 -1.50 16.75 13.96
N LEU A 401 -2.38 15.77 13.76
CA LEU A 401 -2.93 15.43 12.46
C LEU A 401 -4.39 15.90 12.37
N ASP A 402 -4.73 16.62 11.30
CA ASP A 402 -6.09 17.05 11.00
C ASP A 402 -6.88 15.88 10.37
N SER A 403 -7.92 15.40 11.04
CA SER A 403 -8.77 14.31 10.54
C SER A 403 -9.64 14.72 9.33
N GLY A 404 -9.90 16.02 9.18
CA GLY A 404 -10.87 16.57 8.23
C GLY A 404 -12.31 16.39 8.66
N ASP A 405 -12.57 15.99 9.92
CA ASP A 405 -13.89 15.80 10.50
C ASP A 405 -14.16 16.89 11.57
N ASN A 406 -15.42 17.28 11.71
CA ASN A 406 -15.92 18.10 12.83
C ASN A 406 -16.45 17.17 13.92
N ALA A 407 -16.20 17.56 15.15
CA ALA A 407 -16.63 16.85 16.34
C ALA A 407 -16.77 17.77 17.56
N TYR A 408 -17.26 17.23 18.64
CA TYR A 408 -17.16 17.82 19.98
C TYR A 408 -16.80 16.75 21.01
N MET A 409 -16.27 17.17 22.13
CA MET A 409 -16.04 16.31 23.30
C MET A 409 -17.10 16.56 24.35
N ALA A 410 -17.55 15.52 25.03
CA ALA A 410 -18.38 15.61 26.23
C ALA A 410 -18.09 14.45 27.17
N ASP A 411 -17.79 14.73 28.44
CA ASP A 411 -17.42 13.75 29.48
C ASP A 411 -16.26 12.84 29.04
N GLY A 412 -15.28 13.40 28.32
CA GLY A 412 -14.12 12.70 27.80
C GLY A 412 -14.41 11.72 26.63
N GLU A 413 -15.59 11.78 26.02
CA GLU A 413 -15.97 11.01 24.86
C GLU A 413 -16.14 11.89 23.61
N VAL A 414 -15.84 11.36 22.45
CA VAL A 414 -15.91 12.05 21.17
C VAL A 414 -17.22 11.76 20.45
N PHE A 415 -17.82 12.83 19.91
CA PHE A 415 -19.04 12.82 19.13
C PHE A 415 -18.77 13.42 17.75
N ILE A 416 -18.89 12.64 16.71
CA ILE A 416 -18.60 13.07 15.33
C ILE A 416 -19.82 13.73 14.71
N THR A 417 -19.69 14.97 14.24
CA THR A 417 -20.81 15.72 13.65
C THR A 417 -20.80 15.69 12.12
N GLY A 418 -19.66 15.38 11.51
CA GLY A 418 -19.56 15.22 10.05
C GLY A 418 -18.23 15.70 9.48
N ARG A 419 -18.11 15.70 8.16
CA ARG A 419 -16.91 16.21 7.49
C ARG A 419 -16.92 17.70 7.34
N ILE A 420 -15.78 18.36 7.61
CA ILE A 420 -15.62 19.83 7.47
C ILE A 420 -16.02 20.30 6.07
N LYS A 421 -15.59 19.58 5.03
CA LYS A 421 -15.85 19.93 3.62
C LYS A 421 -17.28 19.65 3.15
N ASP A 422 -18.02 18.84 3.88
CA ASP A 422 -19.40 18.49 3.54
C ASP A 422 -20.41 19.44 4.20
N VAL A 423 -20.01 20.20 5.20
CA VAL A 423 -20.87 21.18 5.88
C VAL A 423 -21.28 22.27 4.87
N ILE A 424 -22.58 22.50 4.75
CA ILE A 424 -23.17 23.54 3.90
C ILE A 424 -23.47 24.75 4.77
N LYS A 425 -22.93 25.91 4.40
CA LYS A 425 -23.21 27.17 5.09
C LYS A 425 -24.39 27.88 4.41
N ARG A 426 -25.51 27.97 5.10
CA ARG A 426 -26.71 28.63 4.55
C ARG A 426 -27.42 29.54 5.57
N GLY A 427 -27.61 30.81 5.21
CA GLY A 427 -28.29 31.77 6.12
C GLY A 427 -27.65 31.89 7.48
N GLY A 428 -26.33 31.81 7.60
CA GLY A 428 -25.60 31.85 8.85
C GLY A 428 -25.67 30.55 9.69
N ARG A 429 -26.24 29.47 9.15
CA ARG A 429 -26.36 28.16 9.79
C ARG A 429 -25.42 27.13 9.13
N ASN A 430 -24.89 26.21 9.91
CA ASN A 430 -24.19 25.03 9.42
C ASN A 430 -25.19 23.89 9.22
N LEU A 431 -25.37 23.45 7.98
CA LEU A 431 -26.16 22.28 7.63
C LEU A 431 -25.25 21.06 7.44
N TYR A 432 -25.58 19.98 8.10
CA TYR A 432 -24.90 18.70 7.95
C TYR A 432 -25.70 17.82 6.98
N PRO A 433 -25.19 17.52 5.77
CA PRO A 433 -25.94 16.86 4.71
C PRO A 433 -26.58 15.54 5.11
N TYR A 434 -25.94 14.77 5.97
CA TYR A 434 -26.39 13.44 6.36
C TYR A 434 -27.75 13.46 7.09
N GLU A 435 -28.09 14.54 7.81
CA GLU A 435 -29.38 14.69 8.50
C GLU A 435 -30.53 14.74 7.50
N LEU A 436 -30.40 15.57 6.49
CA LEU A 436 -31.39 15.67 5.41
C LEU A 436 -31.38 14.41 4.54
N GLU A 437 -30.21 13.83 4.24
CA GLU A 437 -30.09 12.57 3.50
C GLU A 437 -30.83 11.43 4.21
N GLN A 438 -30.73 11.35 5.53
CA GLN A 438 -31.41 10.35 6.34
C GLN A 438 -32.93 10.58 6.37
N ALA A 439 -33.36 11.81 6.62
CA ALA A 439 -34.77 12.16 6.69
C ALA A 439 -35.48 11.93 5.34
N VAL A 440 -34.87 12.37 4.24
CA VAL A 440 -35.36 12.13 2.89
C VAL A 440 -35.33 10.64 2.53
N GLY A 441 -34.27 9.92 2.94
CA GLY A 441 -34.13 8.49 2.71
C GLY A 441 -35.22 7.64 3.42
N ASN A 442 -35.89 8.17 4.45
CA ASN A 442 -36.98 7.51 5.15
C ASN A 442 -38.37 7.75 4.50
N LEU A 443 -38.48 8.64 3.50
CA LEU A 443 -39.74 8.87 2.80
C LEU A 443 -40.12 7.64 1.98
N PRO A 444 -41.42 7.24 2.01
CA PRO A 444 -41.93 6.20 1.11
C PRO A 444 -41.66 6.56 -0.36
N GLY A 445 -41.23 5.58 -1.16
CA GLY A 445 -40.87 5.79 -2.58
C GLY A 445 -39.42 6.22 -2.83
N ILE A 446 -38.67 6.63 -1.81
CA ILE A 446 -37.24 6.95 -1.91
C ILE A 446 -36.39 5.72 -1.54
N ARG A 447 -35.32 5.48 -2.31
CA ARG A 447 -34.35 4.45 -1.97
C ARG A 447 -33.45 4.90 -0.84
N LYS A 448 -33.68 4.35 0.34
CA LYS A 448 -32.92 4.67 1.55
C LYS A 448 -31.42 4.47 1.34
N GLY A 449 -30.59 5.37 1.89
CA GLY A 449 -29.13 5.36 1.70
C GLY A 449 -28.69 5.70 0.25
N CYS A 450 -29.62 6.19 -0.61
CA CYS A 450 -29.31 6.61 -1.97
C CYS A 450 -29.77 8.06 -2.21
N VAL A 451 -29.56 8.91 -1.23
CA VAL A 451 -29.83 10.34 -1.26
C VAL A 451 -28.51 11.08 -1.07
N ALA A 452 -28.22 12.05 -1.94
CA ALA A 452 -27.04 12.91 -1.82
C ALA A 452 -27.48 14.37 -1.69
N VAL A 453 -27.02 15.04 -0.63
CA VAL A 453 -27.28 16.45 -0.37
C VAL A 453 -25.96 17.22 -0.44
N PHE A 454 -25.93 18.30 -1.19
CA PHE A 454 -24.73 19.13 -1.36
C PHE A 454 -25.07 20.58 -1.73
N ALA A 455 -24.15 21.48 -1.40
CA ALA A 455 -24.20 22.86 -1.89
C ALA A 455 -23.67 22.93 -3.32
N ASN A 456 -24.35 23.70 -4.18
CA ASN A 456 -23.89 24.07 -5.50
C ASN A 456 -23.84 25.59 -5.62
N GLU A 457 -22.69 26.15 -6.03
CA GLU A 457 -22.55 27.59 -6.26
C GLU A 457 -23.39 28.00 -7.45
N ASP A 458 -24.18 29.06 -7.29
CA ASP A 458 -24.90 29.68 -8.40
C ASP A 458 -23.90 30.43 -9.27
N PRO A 459 -23.78 30.10 -10.58
CA PRO A 459 -22.87 30.78 -11.50
C PRO A 459 -23.13 32.29 -11.65
N VAL A 460 -24.34 32.76 -11.36
CA VAL A 460 -24.78 34.14 -11.60
C VAL A 460 -24.80 34.97 -10.31
N GLY A 461 -25.10 34.36 -9.15
CA GLY A 461 -25.31 35.08 -7.90
C GLY A 461 -24.33 34.81 -6.77
N GLY A 462 -23.41 33.86 -6.93
CA GLY A 462 -22.44 33.51 -5.90
C GLY A 462 -23.05 32.89 -4.63
N ALA A 463 -24.37 32.71 -4.56
CA ALA A 463 -25.04 32.10 -3.43
C ALA A 463 -24.99 30.57 -3.50
N GLU A 464 -24.78 29.91 -2.37
CA GLU A 464 -24.83 28.45 -2.30
C GLU A 464 -26.27 27.95 -2.39
N ARG A 465 -26.59 27.16 -3.44
CA ARG A 465 -27.86 26.48 -3.65
C ARG A 465 -27.85 25.12 -3.01
N LEU A 466 -28.85 24.77 -2.23
CA LEU A 466 -29.04 23.43 -1.65
C LEU A 466 -29.67 22.51 -2.69
N VAL A 467 -28.92 21.46 -3.07
CA VAL A 467 -29.39 20.47 -4.04
C VAL A 467 -29.58 19.13 -3.32
N VAL A 468 -30.75 18.50 -3.56
CA VAL A 468 -31.05 17.15 -3.08
C VAL A 468 -31.21 16.23 -4.29
N VAL A 469 -30.38 15.20 -4.39
CA VAL A 469 -30.48 14.15 -5.41
C VAL A 469 -30.92 12.86 -4.72
N ALA A 470 -32.06 12.29 -5.12
CA ALA A 470 -32.62 11.11 -4.49
C ALA A 470 -33.01 10.05 -5.52
N GLU A 471 -32.64 8.78 -5.27
CA GLU A 471 -33.04 7.66 -6.11
C GLU A 471 -34.46 7.19 -5.78
N THR A 472 -35.28 7.02 -6.83
CA THR A 472 -36.62 6.44 -6.73
C THR A 472 -36.86 5.42 -7.84
N ARG A 473 -37.83 4.53 -7.63
CA ARG A 473 -38.34 3.60 -8.64
C ARG A 473 -39.67 4.10 -9.26
N GLU A 474 -40.20 5.19 -8.69
CA GLU A 474 -41.45 5.80 -9.20
C GLU A 474 -41.23 6.36 -10.59
N GLN A 475 -42.23 6.19 -11.46
CA GLN A 475 -42.23 6.68 -12.82
C GLN A 475 -43.47 7.55 -13.11
N ASP A 476 -44.48 7.46 -12.23
CA ASP A 476 -45.69 8.29 -12.34
C ASP A 476 -45.36 9.75 -11.98
N GLU A 477 -45.69 10.68 -12.86
CA GLU A 477 -45.36 12.10 -12.69
C GLU A 477 -46.04 12.70 -11.45
N ALA A 478 -47.29 12.32 -11.14
CA ALA A 478 -47.99 12.81 -9.96
C ALA A 478 -47.27 12.34 -8.66
N ALA A 479 -46.85 11.08 -8.63
CA ALA A 479 -46.05 10.53 -7.50
C ALA A 479 -44.68 11.25 -7.39
N LEU A 480 -44.01 11.54 -8.52
CA LEU A 480 -42.76 12.30 -8.52
C LEU A 480 -42.93 13.73 -8.00
N VAL A 481 -44.03 14.42 -8.34
CA VAL A 481 -44.36 15.75 -7.80
C VAL A 481 -44.60 15.66 -6.28
N ALA A 482 -45.37 14.67 -5.82
CA ALA A 482 -45.63 14.46 -4.40
C ALA A 482 -44.30 14.19 -3.61
N LEU A 483 -43.41 13.41 -4.19
CA LEU A 483 -42.08 13.15 -3.58
C LEU A 483 -41.22 14.42 -3.49
N ARG A 484 -41.21 15.26 -4.54
CA ARG A 484 -40.51 16.57 -4.49
C ARG A 484 -41.05 17.44 -3.38
N HIS A 485 -42.39 17.47 -3.23
CA HIS A 485 -43.02 18.23 -2.16
C HIS A 485 -42.64 17.71 -0.77
N ALA A 486 -42.74 16.40 -0.54
CA ALA A 486 -42.37 15.78 0.71
C ALA A 486 -40.87 15.99 1.07
N ILE A 487 -39.97 15.97 0.07
CA ILE A 487 -38.55 16.27 0.25
C ILE A 487 -38.34 17.72 0.70
N ASN A 488 -39.07 18.66 0.10
CA ASN A 488 -39.01 20.08 0.46
C ASN A 488 -39.57 20.33 1.86
N GLU A 489 -40.66 19.68 2.26
CA GLU A 489 -41.16 19.72 3.64
C GLU A 489 -40.09 19.26 4.64
N ARG A 490 -39.41 18.15 4.36
CA ARG A 490 -38.30 17.70 5.23
C ARG A 490 -37.13 18.67 5.24
N ALA A 491 -36.82 19.31 4.12
CA ALA A 491 -35.80 20.34 4.07
C ALA A 491 -36.19 21.56 4.93
N ILE A 492 -37.45 21.99 4.89
CA ILE A 492 -37.94 23.08 5.72
C ILE A 492 -37.89 22.70 7.22
N ASP A 493 -38.28 21.46 7.56
CA ASP A 493 -38.27 20.98 8.96
C ASP A 493 -36.86 21.01 9.55
N ILE A 494 -35.86 20.63 8.77
CA ILE A 494 -34.48 20.44 9.24
C ILE A 494 -33.62 21.69 9.03
N VAL A 495 -33.77 22.34 7.88
CA VAL A 495 -32.88 23.43 7.41
C VAL A 495 -33.54 24.80 7.61
N GLY A 496 -34.87 24.83 7.79
CA GLY A 496 -35.65 26.04 7.84
C GLY A 496 -35.97 26.70 6.49
N THR A 497 -35.51 26.08 5.38
CA THR A 497 -35.77 26.54 4.02
C THR A 497 -35.90 25.34 3.08
N PRO A 498 -36.68 25.43 1.99
CA PRO A 498 -36.74 24.35 1.01
C PRO A 498 -35.40 24.17 0.29
N ALA A 499 -35.21 23.02 -0.33
CA ALA A 499 -34.13 22.82 -1.26
C ALA A 499 -34.33 23.66 -2.51
N ASP A 500 -33.24 24.19 -3.07
CA ASP A 500 -33.29 24.99 -4.30
C ASP A 500 -33.47 24.12 -5.55
N ASP A 501 -33.04 22.87 -5.48
CA ASP A 501 -33.31 21.89 -6.55
C ASP A 501 -33.45 20.48 -5.94
N VAL A 502 -34.50 19.77 -6.36
CA VAL A 502 -34.76 18.36 -5.97
C VAL A 502 -34.77 17.52 -7.22
N VAL A 503 -33.74 16.72 -7.40
CA VAL A 503 -33.53 15.87 -8.56
C VAL A 503 -33.82 14.40 -8.20
N LEU A 504 -34.94 13.88 -8.70
CA LEU A 504 -35.28 12.47 -8.59
C LEU A 504 -34.65 11.71 -9.76
N VAL A 505 -33.97 10.62 -9.44
CA VAL A 505 -33.17 9.84 -10.39
C VAL A 505 -33.48 8.35 -10.29
N ALA A 506 -33.24 7.64 -11.39
CA ALA A 506 -33.38 6.18 -11.43
C ALA A 506 -32.39 5.47 -10.45
N PRO A 507 -32.70 4.25 -10.03
CA PRO A 507 -31.81 3.44 -9.21
C PRO A 507 -30.38 3.34 -9.78
N HIS A 508 -29.37 3.37 -8.90
CA HIS A 508 -27.95 3.32 -9.22
C HIS A 508 -27.35 4.57 -9.88
N SER A 509 -28.04 5.70 -9.81
CA SER A 509 -27.58 7.00 -10.34
C SER A 509 -26.72 7.77 -9.33
N VAL A 510 -26.95 7.58 -8.02
CA VAL A 510 -26.15 8.23 -6.96
C VAL A 510 -24.81 7.50 -6.80
N PRO A 511 -23.67 8.17 -7.07
CA PRO A 511 -22.34 7.54 -6.96
C PRO A 511 -22.04 7.13 -5.53
N LYS A 512 -21.50 5.91 -5.36
CA LYS A 512 -21.09 5.36 -4.08
C LYS A 512 -19.66 4.85 -4.14
N THR A 513 -19.00 4.75 -2.97
CA THR A 513 -17.73 4.06 -2.81
C THR A 513 -17.94 2.55 -2.91
N SER A 514 -16.85 1.80 -3.05
CA SER A 514 -16.86 0.34 -2.96
C SER A 514 -17.37 -0.19 -1.61
N SER A 515 -17.30 0.65 -0.55
CA SER A 515 -17.84 0.38 0.79
C SER A 515 -19.28 0.88 0.98
N GLY A 516 -19.98 1.35 -0.08
CA GLY A 516 -21.38 1.78 -0.03
C GLY A 516 -21.62 3.24 0.36
N LYS A 517 -20.60 4.02 0.73
CA LYS A 517 -20.71 5.43 1.11
C LYS A 517 -21.07 6.32 -0.07
N ILE A 518 -21.93 7.34 0.15
CA ILE A 518 -22.29 8.35 -0.86
C ILE A 518 -21.04 9.19 -1.20
N ARG A 519 -20.79 9.35 -2.49
CA ARG A 519 -19.73 10.22 -3.02
C ARG A 519 -20.32 11.57 -3.42
N ARG A 520 -20.58 12.46 -2.44
CA ARG A 520 -21.24 13.76 -2.64
C ARG A 520 -20.56 14.60 -3.70
N LEU A 521 -19.22 14.68 -3.68
CA LEU A 521 -18.47 15.44 -4.68
C LEU A 521 -18.68 14.90 -6.10
N ALA A 522 -18.66 13.57 -6.29
CA ALA A 522 -18.92 12.97 -7.58
C ALA A 522 -20.37 13.20 -8.04
N CYS A 523 -21.32 13.18 -7.08
CA CYS A 523 -22.71 13.53 -7.35
C CYS A 523 -22.84 15.00 -7.77
N LYS A 524 -22.21 15.94 -7.05
CA LYS A 524 -22.13 17.37 -7.41
C LYS A 524 -21.52 17.60 -8.79
N GLN A 525 -20.43 16.91 -9.13
CA GLN A 525 -19.80 17.00 -10.46
C GLN A 525 -20.71 16.46 -11.57
N ALA A 526 -21.39 15.34 -11.33
CA ALA A 526 -22.35 14.75 -12.27
C ALA A 526 -23.59 15.66 -12.46
N TYR A 527 -24.05 16.31 -11.38
CA TYR A 527 -25.10 17.32 -11.44
C TYR A 527 -24.67 18.55 -12.26
N ARG A 528 -23.49 19.14 -11.99
CA ARG A 528 -22.94 20.29 -12.75
C ARG A 528 -22.75 19.99 -14.22
N SER A 529 -22.33 18.77 -14.57
CA SER A 529 -22.14 18.34 -15.97
C SER A 529 -23.43 17.92 -16.68
N GLY A 530 -24.59 18.00 -16.00
CA GLY A 530 -25.90 17.60 -16.57
C GLY A 530 -26.08 16.09 -16.76
N LYS A 531 -25.13 15.30 -16.33
CA LYS A 531 -25.18 13.82 -16.47
C LYS A 531 -26.21 13.15 -15.56
N ILE A 532 -26.56 13.76 -14.43
CA ILE A 532 -27.59 13.25 -13.51
C ILE A 532 -29.00 13.34 -14.11
N LYS A 533 -29.31 14.37 -14.94
CA LYS A 533 -30.63 14.57 -15.53
C LYS A 533 -30.92 13.65 -16.74
N LYS A 534 -29.88 13.03 -17.31
CA LYS A 534 -30.01 12.03 -18.38
C LYS A 534 -29.88 10.66 -17.74
N GLY A 535 -30.96 9.94 -17.53
CA GLY A 535 -30.95 8.57 -17.00
C GLY A 535 -29.82 7.73 -17.62
N ALA A 536 -29.17 6.91 -16.80
CA ALA A 536 -28.00 6.13 -17.19
C ALA A 536 -28.30 5.05 -18.24
N GLY A 537 -28.52 5.46 -19.47
CA GLY A 537 -28.25 4.67 -20.65
C GLY A 537 -26.76 4.81 -20.95
N ALA A 538 -25.97 3.75 -20.78
CA ALA A 538 -24.57 3.77 -21.17
C ALA A 538 -24.47 4.14 -22.67
N PRO A 539 -23.90 5.28 -23.05
CA PRO A 539 -23.78 5.63 -24.46
C PRO A 539 -22.82 4.64 -25.11
N TRP A 540 -23.20 4.10 -26.27
CA TRP A 540 -22.32 3.24 -27.08
C TRP A 540 -20.96 3.90 -27.36
N HIS A 541 -20.88 5.21 -27.31
CA HIS A 541 -19.65 6.00 -27.40
C HIS A 541 -18.64 5.69 -26.28
N ASP A 542 -19.07 5.36 -25.05
CA ASP A 542 -18.16 4.99 -23.97
C ASP A 542 -17.59 3.59 -24.20
N ASN A 543 -18.36 2.67 -24.77
CA ASN A 543 -17.85 1.36 -25.19
C ASN A 543 -16.88 1.45 -26.38
N ALA A 544 -17.17 2.33 -27.36
CA ALA A 544 -16.25 2.58 -28.47
C ALA A 544 -14.96 3.26 -28.01
N ARG A 545 -15.04 4.16 -27.04
CA ARG A 545 -13.88 4.82 -26.41
C ARG A 545 -13.04 3.83 -25.60
N LEU A 546 -13.66 2.86 -24.92
CA LEU A 546 -12.98 1.78 -24.21
C LEU A 546 -12.27 0.83 -25.19
N LEU A 547 -12.91 0.49 -26.31
CA LEU A 547 -12.26 -0.31 -27.37
C LEU A 547 -11.08 0.44 -27.99
N ALA A 548 -11.24 1.73 -28.27
CA ALA A 548 -10.15 2.57 -28.78
C ALA A 548 -8.99 2.70 -27.78
N THR A 549 -9.27 2.88 -26.47
CA THR A 549 -8.23 2.88 -25.43
C THR A 549 -7.57 1.52 -25.29
N GLY A 550 -8.30 0.42 -25.49
CA GLY A 550 -7.76 -0.94 -25.53
C GLY A 550 -6.78 -1.17 -26.69
N ILE A 551 -7.09 -0.64 -27.89
CA ILE A 551 -6.22 -0.70 -29.06
C ILE A 551 -4.97 0.18 -28.84
N VAL A 552 -5.13 1.43 -28.38
CA VAL A 552 -4.00 2.32 -28.03
C VAL A 552 -3.14 1.69 -26.94
N ALA A 553 -3.74 1.04 -25.95
CA ALA A 553 -3.02 0.33 -24.90
C ALA A 553 -2.17 -0.83 -25.46
N ARG A 554 -2.72 -1.60 -26.39
CA ARG A 554 -1.99 -2.70 -27.06
C ARG A 554 -0.84 -2.19 -27.92
N THR A 555 -1.05 -1.13 -28.68
CA THR A 555 0.00 -0.54 -29.52
C THR A 555 1.11 0.08 -28.69
N THR A 556 0.80 0.75 -27.56
CA THR A 556 1.81 1.30 -26.66
C THR A 556 2.59 0.21 -25.94
N LEU A 557 1.97 -0.88 -25.52
CA LEU A 557 2.67 -2.04 -24.93
C LEU A 557 3.60 -2.70 -25.96
N PHE A 558 3.12 -2.92 -27.18
CA PHE A 558 3.94 -3.47 -28.27
C PHE A 558 5.12 -2.56 -28.59
N ALA A 559 4.89 -1.24 -28.69
CA ALA A 559 5.96 -0.27 -28.94
C ALA A 559 7.01 -0.26 -27.82
N ARG A 560 6.59 -0.35 -26.55
CA ARG A 560 7.51 -0.45 -25.40
C ARG A 560 8.33 -1.76 -25.44
N GLN A 561 7.68 -2.89 -25.72
CA GLN A 561 8.38 -4.17 -25.85
C GLN A 561 9.34 -4.17 -27.04
N ALA A 562 8.90 -3.67 -28.20
CA ALA A 562 9.75 -3.52 -29.37
C ALA A 562 10.95 -2.60 -29.10
N GLY A 563 10.73 -1.49 -28.41
CA GLY A 563 11.80 -0.59 -27.96
C GLY A 563 12.80 -1.24 -27.01
N ALA A 564 12.32 -2.05 -26.07
CA ALA A 564 13.19 -2.80 -25.16
C ALA A 564 14.01 -3.87 -25.89
N TRP A 565 13.42 -4.57 -26.84
CA TRP A 565 14.15 -5.52 -27.71
C TRP A 565 15.18 -4.81 -28.61
N ALA A 566 14.79 -3.69 -29.23
CA ALA A 566 15.71 -2.88 -30.04
C ALA A 566 16.91 -2.40 -29.22
N TYR A 567 16.67 -1.92 -27.98
CA TYR A 567 17.73 -1.56 -27.05
C TYR A 567 18.63 -2.74 -26.70
N ALA A 568 18.06 -3.92 -26.39
CA ALA A 568 18.84 -5.10 -26.05
C ALA A 568 19.71 -5.55 -27.23
N CYS A 569 19.17 -5.59 -28.44
CA CYS A 569 19.92 -5.90 -29.65
C CYS A 569 21.04 -4.88 -29.90
N HIS A 570 20.75 -3.58 -29.76
CA HIS A 570 21.75 -2.52 -29.88
C HIS A 570 22.86 -2.67 -28.83
N ALA A 571 22.52 -2.87 -27.57
CA ALA A 571 23.50 -3.01 -26.48
C ALA A 571 24.41 -4.23 -26.69
N TRP A 572 23.86 -5.36 -27.11
CA TRP A 572 24.64 -6.55 -27.44
C TRP A 572 25.52 -6.38 -28.67
N THR A 573 25.03 -5.69 -29.70
CA THR A 573 25.86 -5.39 -30.91
C THR A 573 27.06 -4.53 -30.54
N VAL A 574 26.84 -3.45 -29.77
CA VAL A 574 27.93 -2.58 -29.31
C VAL A 574 28.93 -3.36 -28.45
N PHE A 575 28.43 -4.17 -27.50
CA PHE A 575 29.27 -4.99 -26.65
C PHE A 575 30.11 -5.97 -27.48
N ALA A 576 29.48 -6.69 -28.42
CA ALA A 576 30.18 -7.68 -29.26
C ALA A 576 31.28 -7.03 -30.11
N LEU A 577 31.01 -5.86 -30.70
CA LEU A 577 32.01 -5.12 -31.47
C LEU A 577 33.19 -4.66 -30.61
N LEU A 578 32.93 -4.13 -29.41
CA LEU A 578 33.98 -3.72 -28.48
C LEU A 578 34.74 -4.91 -27.90
N ALA A 579 34.06 -6.00 -27.59
CA ALA A 579 34.70 -7.22 -27.10
C ALA A 579 35.60 -7.85 -28.16
N LEU A 580 35.15 -7.89 -29.43
CA LEU A 580 35.94 -8.41 -30.55
C LEU A 580 37.16 -7.52 -30.83
N THR A 581 37.00 -6.20 -30.87
CA THR A 581 38.12 -5.28 -31.23
C THR A 581 39.06 -5.04 -30.06
N CYS A 582 38.54 -4.51 -28.95
CA CYS A 582 39.37 -4.18 -27.78
C CYS A 582 39.81 -5.44 -27.03
N GLY A 583 38.93 -6.47 -26.96
CA GLY A 583 39.25 -7.71 -26.26
C GLY A 583 40.39 -8.48 -26.96
N THR A 584 40.39 -8.58 -28.29
CA THR A 584 41.48 -9.20 -29.03
C THR A 584 42.78 -8.44 -28.92
N LEU A 585 42.70 -7.09 -28.91
CA LEU A 585 43.86 -6.21 -28.69
C LEU A 585 44.49 -6.40 -27.31
N ILE A 586 43.65 -6.48 -26.24
CA ILE A 586 44.09 -6.75 -24.87
C ILE A 586 44.77 -8.13 -24.76
N ALA A 587 44.15 -9.15 -25.36
CA ALA A 587 44.68 -10.51 -25.35
C ALA A 587 46.01 -10.62 -26.08
N ALA A 588 46.20 -9.90 -27.19
CA ALA A 588 47.42 -9.90 -28.00
C ALA A 588 48.55 -9.12 -27.32
N LEU A 589 48.29 -7.96 -26.73
CA LEU A 589 49.33 -7.09 -26.16
C LEU A 589 49.97 -7.65 -24.88
N ARG A 590 49.23 -8.46 -24.12
CA ARG A 590 49.65 -9.08 -22.83
C ARG A 590 50.37 -8.12 -21.86
N ARG A 591 50.05 -6.83 -21.89
CA ARG A 591 50.60 -5.80 -21.01
C ARG A 591 49.52 -5.29 -20.08
N PRO A 592 49.42 -5.74 -18.79
CA PRO A 592 48.31 -5.43 -17.89
C PRO A 592 48.00 -3.94 -17.75
N PRO A 593 48.97 -3.00 -17.58
CA PRO A 593 48.62 -1.61 -17.45
C PRO A 593 47.97 -1.02 -18.72
N LEU A 594 48.38 -1.46 -19.90
CA LEU A 594 47.80 -1.05 -21.16
C LEU A 594 46.46 -1.69 -21.40
N GLY A 595 46.31 -2.99 -21.06
CA GLY A 595 45.05 -3.73 -21.12
C GLY A 595 43.97 -3.07 -20.27
N ARG A 596 44.28 -2.66 -19.03
CA ARG A 596 43.36 -1.95 -18.12
C ARG A 596 42.91 -0.59 -18.71
N ARG A 597 43.81 0.17 -19.33
CA ARG A 597 43.46 1.43 -19.99
C ARG A 597 42.53 1.22 -21.18
N ILE A 598 42.79 0.18 -21.99
CA ILE A 598 41.93 -0.17 -23.13
C ILE A 598 40.54 -0.61 -22.61
N ALA A 599 40.49 -1.48 -21.59
CA ALA A 599 39.26 -1.94 -20.97
C ALA A 599 38.44 -0.78 -20.39
N HIS A 600 39.09 0.15 -19.68
CA HIS A 600 38.45 1.37 -19.17
C HIS A 600 37.80 2.21 -20.27
N ARG A 601 38.55 2.49 -21.37
CA ARG A 601 38.00 3.27 -22.49
C ARG A 601 36.88 2.53 -23.21
N ALA A 602 37.01 1.22 -23.41
CA ALA A 602 36.00 0.39 -24.04
C ALA A 602 34.73 0.33 -23.21
N ALA A 603 34.84 0.15 -21.90
CA ALA A 603 33.70 0.13 -20.99
C ALA A 603 32.97 1.50 -20.94
N ARG A 604 33.71 2.61 -20.86
CA ARG A 604 33.11 3.95 -20.97
C ARG A 604 32.41 4.20 -22.29
N LEU A 605 33.02 3.75 -23.38
CA LEU A 605 32.43 3.87 -24.72
C LEU A 605 31.16 3.00 -24.84
N LEU A 606 31.15 1.79 -24.26
CA LEU A 606 29.96 0.93 -24.17
C LEU A 606 28.80 1.67 -23.54
N PHE A 607 28.96 2.18 -22.31
CA PHE A 607 27.90 2.87 -21.59
C PHE A 607 27.45 4.16 -22.30
N ARG A 608 28.40 4.91 -22.91
CA ARG A 608 28.07 6.09 -23.70
C ARG A 608 27.24 5.74 -24.95
N LEU A 609 27.64 4.73 -25.72
CA LEU A 609 26.96 4.33 -26.96
C LEU A 609 25.60 3.69 -26.67
N THR A 610 25.48 2.93 -25.59
CA THR A 610 24.19 2.34 -25.16
C THR A 610 23.30 3.34 -24.43
N GLY A 611 23.79 4.53 -24.08
CA GLY A 611 23.03 5.55 -23.36
C GLY A 611 22.66 5.16 -21.94
N ALA A 612 23.34 4.17 -21.34
CA ALA A 612 23.17 3.85 -19.92
C ALA A 612 23.95 4.85 -19.06
N SER A 613 23.26 5.53 -18.13
CA SER A 613 23.91 6.46 -17.20
C SER A 613 24.71 5.68 -16.17
N ILE A 614 25.99 6.05 -16.02
CA ILE A 614 26.86 5.53 -14.95
C ILE A 614 27.47 6.71 -14.20
N GLU A 615 27.36 6.70 -12.87
CA GLU A 615 27.87 7.78 -12.02
C GLU A 615 28.66 7.20 -10.85
N ALA A 616 29.66 7.93 -10.36
CA ALA A 616 30.43 7.55 -9.20
C ALA A 616 30.50 8.68 -8.18
N ALA A 617 30.33 8.34 -6.90
CA ALA A 617 30.48 9.23 -5.76
C ALA A 617 31.55 8.68 -4.81
N GLY A 618 32.32 9.58 -4.18
CA GLY A 618 33.34 9.22 -3.22
C GLY A 618 34.68 8.77 -3.84
N LEU A 619 34.94 9.01 -5.11
CA LEU A 619 36.21 8.65 -5.74
C LEU A 619 37.43 9.31 -5.05
N GLU A 620 37.25 10.46 -4.43
CA GLU A 620 38.27 11.17 -3.63
C GLU A 620 38.67 10.43 -2.35
N ARG A 621 37.86 9.44 -1.90
CA ARG A 621 38.17 8.62 -0.72
C ARG A 621 39.09 7.45 -1.00
N LEU A 622 39.44 7.21 -2.28
CA LEU A 622 40.33 6.13 -2.67
C LEU A 622 41.77 6.45 -2.25
N PRO A 623 42.41 5.53 -1.52
CA PRO A 623 43.83 5.71 -1.17
C PRO A 623 44.73 5.77 -2.40
N GLN A 624 45.77 6.63 -2.35
CA GLN A 624 46.79 6.67 -3.40
C GLN A 624 47.68 5.42 -3.37
N ALA A 625 47.93 4.87 -2.19
CA ALA A 625 48.65 3.63 -1.98
C ALA A 625 47.90 2.38 -2.45
N PRO A 626 48.55 1.21 -2.57
CA PRO A 626 47.90 -0.06 -2.80
C PRO A 626 46.77 -0.33 -1.79
N HIS A 627 45.63 -0.83 -2.27
CA HIS A 627 44.47 -1.08 -1.43
C HIS A 627 43.57 -2.14 -2.07
N VAL A 628 42.63 -2.65 -1.28
CA VAL A 628 41.61 -3.60 -1.77
C VAL A 628 40.26 -2.91 -1.80
N LEU A 629 39.63 -2.88 -2.97
CA LEU A 629 38.27 -2.43 -3.15
C LEU A 629 37.32 -3.64 -3.08
N MET A 630 36.45 -3.66 -2.09
CA MET A 630 35.41 -4.69 -1.93
C MET A 630 34.11 -4.18 -2.52
N ALA A 631 33.62 -4.82 -3.57
CA ALA A 631 32.38 -4.44 -4.22
C ALA A 631 31.32 -5.53 -4.05
N ASN A 632 30.04 -5.13 -3.88
CA ASN A 632 28.95 -6.09 -3.97
C ASN A 632 28.83 -6.68 -5.37
N HIS A 633 28.33 -7.93 -5.45
CA HIS A 633 28.20 -8.64 -6.71
C HIS A 633 26.74 -8.93 -7.03
N ALA A 634 26.15 -8.14 -7.94
CA ALA A 634 24.73 -8.12 -8.24
C ALA A 634 24.39 -8.47 -9.71
N SER A 635 25.38 -8.39 -10.61
CA SER A 635 25.16 -8.51 -12.07
C SER A 635 26.43 -8.87 -12.83
N TYR A 636 26.26 -9.39 -14.03
CA TYR A 636 27.36 -9.53 -15.02
C TYR A 636 27.97 -8.16 -15.41
N LEU A 637 27.25 -7.07 -15.20
CA LEU A 637 27.72 -5.72 -15.53
C LEU A 637 28.69 -5.12 -14.50
N ASP A 638 28.77 -5.68 -13.28
CA ASP A 638 29.50 -5.08 -12.16
C ASP A 638 30.99 -4.81 -12.50
N ALA A 639 31.65 -5.79 -13.08
CA ALA A 639 33.05 -5.62 -13.47
C ALA A 639 33.24 -4.58 -14.58
N LEU A 640 32.29 -4.45 -15.52
CA LEU A 640 32.32 -3.45 -16.59
C LEU A 640 32.09 -2.05 -16.06
N VAL A 641 31.16 -1.89 -15.10
CA VAL A 641 30.87 -0.61 -14.43
C VAL A 641 32.10 -0.15 -13.65
N LEU A 642 32.69 -1.03 -12.85
CA LEU A 642 33.91 -0.72 -12.10
C LEU A 642 35.09 -0.38 -13.05
N ALA A 643 35.26 -1.14 -14.12
CA ALA A 643 36.27 -0.83 -15.13
C ALA A 643 36.06 0.55 -15.79
N ALA A 644 34.81 0.99 -15.98
CA ALA A 644 34.46 2.28 -16.56
C ALA A 644 34.61 3.47 -15.60
N LEU A 645 34.39 3.27 -14.30
CA LEU A 645 34.30 4.34 -13.30
C LEU A 645 35.58 4.52 -12.49
N LEU A 646 36.33 3.44 -12.23
CA LEU A 646 37.58 3.53 -11.45
C LEU A 646 38.73 4.16 -12.26
N PRO A 647 39.68 4.83 -11.58
CA PRO A 647 40.83 5.42 -12.23
C PRO A 647 41.64 4.41 -13.06
N PRO A 648 41.95 4.74 -14.34
CA PRO A 648 42.68 3.81 -15.23
C PRO A 648 44.18 3.73 -14.98
N VAL A 649 44.71 4.61 -14.14
CA VAL A 649 46.17 4.67 -13.83
C VAL A 649 46.32 4.78 -12.30
N PRO A 650 47.05 3.87 -11.69
CA PRO A 650 47.68 2.65 -12.23
C PRO A 650 46.67 1.56 -12.63
N GLY A 651 45.41 1.76 -12.36
CA GLY A 651 44.31 0.81 -12.63
C GLY A 651 44.21 -0.29 -11.57
N TYR A 652 43.22 -1.15 -11.72
CA TYR A 652 42.89 -2.19 -10.77
C TYR A 652 43.06 -3.58 -11.40
N ALA A 653 43.59 -4.53 -10.64
CA ALA A 653 43.54 -5.94 -10.95
C ALA A 653 42.26 -6.54 -10.36
N PHE A 654 41.48 -7.23 -11.18
CA PHE A 654 40.28 -7.91 -10.73
C PHE A 654 40.59 -9.35 -10.30
N THR A 655 39.82 -9.88 -9.36
CA THR A 655 39.85 -11.32 -9.07
C THR A 655 38.78 -12.05 -9.90
N ALA A 656 39.09 -13.22 -10.43
CA ALA A 656 38.18 -14.04 -11.22
C ALA A 656 38.27 -15.52 -10.82
N LYS A 657 37.23 -16.30 -11.11
CA LYS A 657 37.18 -17.73 -10.85
C LYS A 657 38.24 -18.46 -11.67
N ARG A 658 38.94 -19.45 -11.07
CA ARG A 658 39.94 -20.29 -11.74
C ARG A 658 39.36 -21.06 -12.92
N GLU A 659 38.07 -21.35 -12.95
CA GLU A 659 37.38 -21.98 -14.08
C GLU A 659 37.53 -21.23 -15.41
N PHE A 660 37.63 -19.88 -15.37
CA PHE A 660 37.89 -19.07 -16.56
C PHE A 660 39.30 -19.26 -17.13
N ALA A 661 40.24 -19.84 -16.37
CA ALA A 661 41.57 -20.16 -16.86
C ALA A 661 41.56 -21.35 -17.85
N SER A 662 40.55 -22.20 -17.82
CA SER A 662 40.39 -23.31 -18.79
C SER A 662 39.88 -22.86 -20.18
N GLN A 663 39.24 -21.68 -20.25
CA GLN A 663 38.71 -21.12 -21.47
C GLN A 663 39.76 -20.24 -22.19
N ARG A 664 40.37 -20.74 -23.25
CA ARG A 664 41.54 -20.10 -23.90
C ARG A 664 41.37 -18.62 -24.21
N LEU A 665 40.24 -18.21 -24.76
CA LEU A 665 39.99 -16.80 -25.14
C LEU A 665 39.82 -15.90 -23.93
N MET A 666 39.03 -16.36 -22.96
CA MET A 666 38.76 -15.64 -21.71
C MET A 666 40.03 -15.54 -20.89
N HIS A 667 40.81 -16.61 -20.79
CA HIS A 667 42.12 -16.62 -20.11
C HIS A 667 43.06 -15.57 -20.73
N ALA A 668 43.19 -15.53 -22.04
CA ALA A 668 44.09 -14.59 -22.71
C ALA A 668 43.66 -13.13 -22.44
N LEU A 669 42.35 -12.82 -22.49
CA LEU A 669 41.79 -11.53 -22.20
C LEU A 669 42.05 -11.11 -20.74
N LEU A 670 41.68 -11.96 -19.78
CA LEU A 670 41.82 -11.69 -18.34
C LEU A 670 43.26 -11.57 -17.93
N ARG A 671 44.15 -12.41 -18.50
CA ARG A 671 45.60 -12.30 -18.27
C ARG A 671 46.19 -11.00 -18.85
N GLY A 672 45.65 -10.56 -20.00
CA GLY A 672 46.04 -9.26 -20.59
C GLY A 672 45.68 -8.06 -19.73
N MET A 673 44.69 -8.19 -18.83
CA MET A 673 44.32 -7.18 -17.84
C MET A 673 45.01 -7.38 -16.49
N GLY A 674 45.80 -8.48 -16.30
CA GLY A 674 46.43 -8.79 -15.03
C GLY A 674 45.48 -9.28 -13.96
N THR A 675 44.45 -10.01 -14.36
CA THR A 675 43.43 -10.60 -13.47
C THR A 675 44.07 -11.71 -12.65
N ILE A 676 43.74 -11.79 -11.36
CA ILE A 676 44.19 -12.83 -10.44
C ILE A 676 43.12 -13.92 -10.39
N PHE A 677 43.50 -15.15 -10.75
CA PHE A 677 42.61 -16.30 -10.72
C PHE A 677 42.64 -16.95 -9.33
N ILE A 678 41.49 -17.06 -8.68
CA ILE A 678 41.27 -17.59 -7.34
C ILE A 678 40.35 -18.79 -7.35
N GLU A 679 40.62 -19.77 -6.49
CA GLU A 679 39.75 -20.93 -6.23
C GLU A 679 38.80 -20.59 -5.07
N ARG A 680 37.50 -20.88 -5.18
CA ARG A 680 36.50 -20.48 -4.19
C ARG A 680 35.88 -21.66 -3.44
N THR A 681 36.05 -22.86 -3.92
CA THR A 681 35.35 -24.06 -3.43
C THR A 681 36.24 -25.02 -2.63
N ASP A 682 37.55 -24.97 -2.81
CA ASP A 682 38.50 -25.88 -2.09
C ASP A 682 39.29 -25.15 -1.02
N ILE A 683 39.07 -25.53 0.23
CA ILE A 683 39.75 -25.00 1.41
C ILE A 683 41.28 -25.17 1.33
N ARG A 684 41.77 -26.19 0.61
CA ARG A 684 43.20 -26.46 0.44
C ARG A 684 43.95 -25.40 -0.35
N HIS A 685 43.27 -24.68 -1.24
CA HIS A 685 43.87 -23.61 -2.05
C HIS A 685 43.62 -22.20 -1.47
N SER A 686 42.91 -22.12 -0.38
CA SER A 686 42.55 -20.84 0.25
C SER A 686 43.76 -20.01 0.72
N THR A 687 44.82 -20.70 1.20
CA THR A 687 46.07 -20.02 1.59
C THR A 687 46.88 -19.56 0.38
N GLU A 688 46.93 -20.33 -0.71
CA GLU A 688 47.61 -19.94 -1.95
C GLU A 688 46.98 -18.69 -2.57
N ASP A 689 45.66 -18.60 -2.57
CA ASP A 689 44.90 -17.43 -3.09
C ASP A 689 45.18 -16.17 -2.27
N VAL A 690 45.25 -16.31 -0.95
CA VAL A 690 45.66 -15.19 -0.05
C VAL A 690 47.05 -14.73 -0.38
N ASP A 691 47.98 -15.64 -0.60
CA ASP A 691 49.40 -15.34 -0.93
C ASP A 691 49.51 -14.66 -2.30
N LEU A 692 48.77 -15.11 -3.29
CA LEU A 692 48.71 -14.49 -4.62
C LEU A 692 48.22 -13.05 -4.57
N MET A 693 47.13 -12.79 -3.82
CA MET A 693 46.62 -11.44 -3.61
C MET A 693 47.59 -10.57 -2.83
N ALA A 694 48.16 -11.08 -1.73
CA ALA A 694 49.16 -10.38 -0.93
C ALA A 694 50.39 -10.01 -1.76
N ALA A 695 50.91 -10.95 -2.56
CA ALA A 695 52.04 -10.69 -3.48
C ALA A 695 51.71 -9.62 -4.54
N ALA A 696 50.49 -9.56 -5.03
CA ALA A 696 50.07 -8.49 -5.94
C ALA A 696 50.03 -7.12 -5.27
N LEU A 697 49.52 -7.04 -4.04
CA LEU A 697 49.52 -5.81 -3.24
C LEU A 697 50.94 -5.31 -2.92
N LEU A 698 51.85 -6.23 -2.60
CA LEU A 698 53.27 -5.92 -2.37
C LEU A 698 53.97 -5.37 -3.64
N ARG A 699 53.55 -5.79 -4.85
CA ARG A 699 54.00 -5.23 -6.11
C ARG A 699 53.45 -3.84 -6.45
N GLY A 700 52.58 -3.29 -5.58
CA GLY A 700 51.97 -1.98 -5.79
C GLY A 700 50.62 -2.05 -6.54
N GLU A 701 50.04 -3.22 -6.75
CA GLU A 701 48.74 -3.38 -7.42
C GLU A 701 47.57 -2.93 -6.51
N ARG A 702 46.51 -2.44 -7.12
CA ARG A 702 45.21 -2.20 -6.46
C ARG A 702 44.27 -3.32 -6.88
N LEU A 703 43.53 -3.88 -5.95
CA LEU A 703 42.68 -5.04 -6.18
C LEU A 703 41.19 -4.65 -6.16
N VAL A 704 40.39 -5.24 -7.03
CA VAL A 704 38.93 -5.31 -6.93
C VAL A 704 38.54 -6.73 -6.62
N VAL A 705 37.81 -6.89 -5.54
CA VAL A 705 37.31 -8.20 -5.11
C VAL A 705 35.81 -8.14 -4.86
N PHE A 706 35.10 -9.18 -5.30
CA PHE A 706 33.70 -9.40 -4.96
C PHE A 706 33.64 -10.39 -3.79
N PRO A 707 33.52 -9.91 -2.55
CA PRO A 707 33.70 -10.75 -1.36
C PRO A 707 32.59 -11.79 -1.17
N GLU A 708 31.42 -11.59 -1.80
CA GLU A 708 30.29 -12.52 -1.83
C GLU A 708 30.60 -13.80 -2.65
N GLY A 709 31.62 -13.77 -3.46
CA GLY A 709 32.06 -14.91 -4.24
C GLY A 709 31.22 -15.21 -5.47
N THR A 710 29.92 -15.05 -5.44
CA THR A 710 28.99 -15.21 -6.56
C THR A 710 27.81 -14.29 -6.37
N PHE A 711 27.09 -14.01 -7.42
CA PHE A 711 25.85 -13.22 -7.32
C PHE A 711 24.64 -14.11 -7.59
N THR A 712 23.54 -13.75 -6.93
CA THR A 712 22.27 -14.46 -7.04
C THR A 712 21.19 -13.57 -7.66
N ARG A 713 20.10 -14.19 -8.08
CA ARG A 713 18.92 -13.47 -8.59
C ARG A 713 18.19 -12.73 -7.49
N ALA A 714 18.27 -13.23 -6.24
CA ALA A 714 17.70 -12.59 -5.07
C ALA A 714 18.50 -11.34 -4.67
N PRO A 715 17.82 -10.25 -4.30
CA PRO A 715 18.49 -9.08 -3.76
C PRO A 715 19.06 -9.34 -2.35
N GLY A 716 19.97 -8.50 -1.92
CA GLY A 716 20.61 -8.53 -0.60
C GLY A 716 22.11 -8.84 -0.67
N VAL A 717 22.86 -8.19 0.21
CA VAL A 717 24.31 -8.36 0.37
C VAL A 717 24.56 -9.69 1.11
N GLN A 718 25.26 -10.62 0.45
CA GLN A 718 25.54 -11.94 1.00
C GLN A 718 26.70 -11.92 1.99
N ALA A 719 26.93 -13.03 2.70
CA ALA A 719 28.07 -13.19 3.57
C ALA A 719 29.40 -13.09 2.81
N PHE A 720 30.40 -12.45 3.42
CA PHE A 720 31.71 -12.22 2.80
C PHE A 720 32.69 -13.34 3.10
N HIS A 721 33.42 -13.78 2.09
CA HIS A 721 34.57 -14.66 2.25
C HIS A 721 35.77 -13.91 2.84
N ALA A 722 36.55 -14.57 3.72
CA ALA A 722 37.62 -13.93 4.47
C ALA A 722 38.94 -13.71 3.67
N GLY A 723 39.17 -14.43 2.56
CA GLY A 723 40.45 -14.48 1.89
C GLY A 723 41.05 -13.14 1.49
N ALA A 724 40.27 -12.24 0.92
CA ALA A 724 40.79 -10.93 0.52
C ALA A 724 41.05 -9.99 1.70
N PHE A 725 40.34 -10.17 2.82
CA PHE A 725 40.61 -9.46 4.08
C PHE A 725 41.88 -9.95 4.72
N ALA A 726 42.13 -11.27 4.69
CA ALA A 726 43.37 -11.86 5.16
C ALA A 726 44.58 -11.39 4.32
N ALA A 727 44.45 -11.30 3.00
CA ALA A 727 45.49 -10.73 2.12
C ALA A 727 45.77 -9.26 2.44
N ALA A 728 44.76 -8.43 2.66
CA ALA A 728 44.93 -7.04 3.04
C ALA A 728 45.60 -6.88 4.42
N ALA A 729 45.17 -7.69 5.39
CA ALA A 729 45.74 -7.71 6.73
C ALA A 729 47.24 -8.16 6.75
N LYS A 730 47.58 -9.19 6.01
CA LYS A 730 48.95 -9.69 5.85
C LYS A 730 49.93 -8.66 5.33
N VAL A 731 49.50 -7.74 4.49
CA VAL A 731 50.33 -6.69 3.85
C VAL A 731 50.08 -5.32 4.50
N ASN A 732 49.14 -5.24 5.44
CA ASN A 732 48.75 -4.01 6.13
C ASN A 732 48.34 -2.89 5.17
N VAL A 733 47.43 -3.18 4.25
CA VAL A 733 46.87 -2.20 3.28
C VAL A 733 45.38 -1.91 3.56
N PRO A 734 44.88 -0.71 3.25
CA PRO A 734 43.50 -0.34 3.49
C PRO A 734 42.53 -1.12 2.61
N VAL A 735 41.32 -1.29 3.15
CA VAL A 735 40.17 -1.91 2.47
C VAL A 735 39.05 -0.86 2.35
N VAL A 736 38.47 -0.74 1.17
CA VAL A 736 37.39 0.22 0.88
C VAL A 736 36.14 -0.53 0.44
N ALA A 737 34.99 -0.22 1.04
CA ALA A 737 33.71 -0.74 0.59
C ALA A 737 33.21 0.03 -0.64
N ALA A 738 32.62 -0.65 -1.61
CA ALA A 738 32.10 -0.09 -2.85
C ALA A 738 30.68 -0.63 -3.14
N GLY A 739 29.67 0.21 -3.04
CA GLY A 739 28.28 -0.14 -3.28
C GLY A 739 27.88 0.15 -4.74
N LEU A 740 27.53 -0.89 -5.49
CA LEU A 740 26.95 -0.80 -6.82
C LEU A 740 25.43 -0.87 -6.73
N ARG A 741 24.74 0.12 -7.30
CA ARG A 741 23.28 0.17 -7.41
C ARG A 741 22.85 0.17 -8.88
N GLY A 742 21.71 -0.45 -9.18
CA GLY A 742 21.12 -0.45 -10.51
C GLY A 742 21.63 -1.55 -11.44
N THR A 743 22.80 -2.16 -11.20
CA THR A 743 23.36 -3.21 -12.06
C THR A 743 22.48 -4.44 -12.13
N ARG A 744 21.87 -4.86 -11.01
CA ARG A 744 20.89 -5.95 -10.94
C ARG A 744 19.65 -5.65 -11.80
N ALA A 745 19.14 -4.44 -11.77
CA ALA A 745 17.99 -4.03 -12.58
C ALA A 745 18.36 -3.92 -14.07
N ALA A 746 19.59 -3.49 -14.37
CA ALA A 746 20.09 -3.37 -15.74
C ALA A 746 20.29 -4.73 -16.41
N MET A 747 20.84 -5.72 -15.70
CA MET A 747 20.98 -7.10 -16.23
C MET A 747 21.02 -8.10 -15.07
N ARG A 748 19.94 -8.87 -14.93
CA ARG A 748 19.77 -9.85 -13.83
C ARG A 748 20.57 -11.13 -14.06
N SER A 749 20.88 -11.84 -12.99
CA SER A 749 21.40 -13.22 -13.06
C SER A 749 20.47 -14.09 -13.90
N GLU A 750 21.03 -15.00 -14.68
CA GLU A 750 20.34 -15.95 -15.58
C GLU A 750 19.52 -15.29 -16.70
N THR A 751 19.60 -13.97 -16.88
CA THR A 751 18.98 -13.27 -18.01
C THR A 751 20.02 -12.55 -18.84
N TRP A 752 19.90 -12.67 -20.17
CA TRP A 752 20.77 -11.99 -21.13
C TRP A 752 20.10 -10.77 -21.77
N PHE A 753 19.14 -10.16 -21.05
CA PHE A 753 18.35 -9.05 -21.56
C PHE A 753 18.72 -7.74 -20.84
N PRO A 754 19.62 -6.91 -21.42
CA PRO A 754 20.03 -5.64 -20.85
C PRO A 754 18.88 -4.63 -20.90
N ARG A 755 18.78 -3.81 -19.86
CA ARG A 755 17.80 -2.72 -19.72
C ARG A 755 18.52 -1.41 -19.49
N ARG A 756 17.93 -0.32 -19.98
CA ARG A 756 18.44 1.01 -19.74
C ARG A 756 17.99 1.51 -18.35
N VAL A 757 18.89 1.44 -17.38
CA VAL A 757 18.65 1.86 -16.00
C VAL A 757 19.86 2.66 -15.53
N PRO A 758 19.69 3.74 -14.72
CA PRO A 758 20.80 4.43 -14.09
C PRO A 758 21.59 3.49 -13.17
N ILE A 759 22.91 3.58 -13.22
CA ILE A 759 23.81 2.78 -12.41
C ILE A 759 24.70 3.74 -11.62
N THR A 760 24.80 3.53 -10.31
CA THR A 760 25.65 4.35 -9.44
C THR A 760 26.64 3.48 -8.67
N LEU A 761 27.85 4.01 -8.52
CA LEU A 761 28.90 3.51 -7.64
C LEU A 761 29.09 4.49 -6.49
N GLU A 762 29.00 4.02 -5.26
CA GLU A 762 29.28 4.82 -4.07
C GLU A 762 30.38 4.16 -3.24
N LEU A 763 31.39 4.95 -2.86
CA LEU A 763 32.55 4.47 -2.13
C LEU A 763 32.48 4.86 -0.65
N GLY A 764 32.79 3.92 0.23
CA GLY A 764 32.89 4.12 1.66
C GLY A 764 34.27 4.69 2.07
N GLN A 765 34.49 4.80 3.36
CA GLN A 765 35.77 5.19 3.94
C GLN A 765 36.77 4.03 3.89
N ALA A 766 38.05 4.35 3.73
CA ALA A 766 39.13 3.36 3.81
C ALA A 766 39.33 2.91 5.26
N ARG A 767 39.37 1.60 5.49
CA ARG A 767 39.64 0.99 6.80
C ARG A 767 40.97 0.24 6.79
N MET A 768 41.80 0.54 7.75
CA MET A 768 43.04 -0.21 7.96
C MET A 768 42.76 -1.51 8.77
N PRO A 769 43.44 -2.63 8.47
CA PRO A 769 43.47 -3.77 9.36
C PRO A 769 44.05 -3.39 10.72
N LEU A 770 43.47 -3.91 11.80
CA LEU A 770 43.97 -3.70 13.18
C LEU A 770 45.07 -4.72 13.59
N GLY A 771 45.32 -5.72 12.75
CA GLY A 771 46.26 -6.80 12.90
C GLY A 771 46.08 -7.83 11.81
N ASP A 772 46.88 -8.89 11.83
CA ASP A 772 46.86 -10.00 10.86
C ASP A 772 46.30 -11.30 11.48
N ASP A 773 45.86 -11.27 12.75
CA ASP A 773 45.22 -12.38 13.41
C ASP A 773 43.77 -12.55 12.94
N TRP A 774 43.20 -13.73 13.21
CA TRP A 774 41.85 -14.08 12.81
C TRP A 774 40.77 -13.14 13.38
N ALA A 775 40.95 -12.62 14.58
CA ALA A 775 40.01 -11.72 15.23
C ALA A 775 39.99 -10.36 14.51
N ALA A 776 41.16 -9.81 14.19
CA ALA A 776 41.31 -8.58 13.42
C ALA A 776 40.71 -8.69 11.98
N ILE A 777 40.96 -9.84 11.31
CA ILE A 777 40.41 -10.14 9.97
C ILE A 777 38.89 -10.23 10.04
N ALA A 778 38.32 -10.92 11.02
CA ALA A 778 36.86 -11.04 11.21
C ALA A 778 36.23 -9.70 11.54
N SER A 779 36.86 -8.86 12.36
CA SER A 779 36.42 -7.51 12.68
C SER A 779 36.40 -6.62 11.44
N LEU A 780 37.48 -6.60 10.65
CA LEU A 780 37.56 -5.85 9.40
C LEU A 780 36.48 -6.27 8.38
N ARG A 781 36.27 -7.58 8.23
CA ARG A 781 35.25 -8.16 7.37
C ARG A 781 33.85 -7.68 7.78
N SER A 782 33.54 -7.75 9.08
CA SER A 782 32.25 -7.32 9.63
C SER A 782 32.05 -5.80 9.42
N ALA A 783 33.09 -5.00 9.68
CA ALA A 783 33.01 -3.55 9.49
C ALA A 783 32.80 -3.15 8.02
N ILE A 784 33.50 -3.77 7.07
CA ILE A 784 33.30 -3.52 5.64
C ILE A 784 31.94 -4.02 5.15
N HIS A 785 31.44 -5.12 5.68
CA HIS A 785 30.09 -5.60 5.38
C HIS A 785 29.04 -4.59 5.85
N GLN A 786 29.14 -4.09 7.07
CA GLN A 786 28.25 -3.07 7.62
C GLN A 786 28.30 -1.75 6.81
N ASP A 787 29.47 -1.33 6.36
CA ASP A 787 29.62 -0.17 5.50
C ASP A 787 28.99 -0.38 4.12
N MET A 788 29.06 -1.60 3.57
CA MET A 788 28.55 -1.91 2.21
C MET A 788 27.03 -1.91 2.12
N VAL A 789 26.32 -2.44 3.12
CA VAL A 789 24.86 -2.55 3.11
C VAL A 789 24.16 -1.22 2.78
N PRO A 790 24.46 -0.09 3.48
CA PRO A 790 23.83 1.19 3.13
C PRO A 790 24.26 1.73 1.76
N LEU A 791 25.52 1.48 1.33
CA LEU A 791 26.00 1.92 0.02
C LEU A 791 25.30 1.23 -1.14
N THR A 792 24.89 -0.03 -0.98
CA THR A 792 24.19 -0.78 -2.03
C THR A 792 22.71 -0.45 -2.11
N GLY A 793 22.10 0.04 -1.01
CA GLY A 793 20.65 0.18 -0.86
C GLY A 793 19.90 -1.15 -0.82
N GLU A 794 20.62 -2.26 -0.71
CA GLU A 794 20.07 -3.61 -0.49
C GLU A 794 20.10 -3.95 1.01
N PHE A 795 19.35 -4.95 1.43
CA PHE A 795 19.35 -5.41 2.83
C PHE A 795 20.49 -6.40 3.08
N ASP A 796 20.81 -6.62 4.36
CA ASP A 796 21.76 -7.64 4.78
C ASP A 796 21.13 -9.04 4.66
N ALA A 797 21.69 -9.88 3.79
CA ALA A 797 21.28 -11.27 3.55
C ALA A 797 22.29 -12.30 4.08
N SER A 798 23.25 -11.87 4.90
CA SER A 798 24.33 -12.75 5.42
C SER A 798 23.89 -13.67 6.55
N ASN A 799 22.67 -13.47 7.12
CA ASN A 799 22.12 -14.25 8.24
C ASN A 799 21.05 -15.25 7.81
#